data_7a3b4fef46742517828d38b593085786
#
_entry.id   7a3b4fef46742517828d38b593085786
#
_cell.length_a   1.000
_cell.length_b   1.000
_cell.length_c   1.000
_cell.angle_alpha   90.00
_cell.angle_beta   90.00
_cell.angle_gamma   90.00
#
_symmetry.space_group_name_H-M   'P 1'
#
loop_
_entity.id
_entity.type
_entity.pdbx_description
1 polymer ?
#
loop_
_entity_poly.entity_id
_entity_poly.type
_entity_poly.pdbx_seq_one_letter_code
_entity_poly.pdbx_strand_id
1 'polypeptide(L)'
;VSTLFQKNQTKVTAVKAEYTAKDIEVLEGLEPVRKRPGMYIGGTDEKALHHLAAEVLDNAMDEVVSGFATKIEIRLEANNILAIKDNGRGIPVDPHPKFPHLSALEVILTTLHSGGKFDSKVYSTSGGLHGVGISVVNALSDLLEVEISRQKQCWRQTYSRGHSQTLLIMDEQPTRKKGTSMRFHPDPEIFEDAQFKPAILFQMARSKAYLFKGAEIEWWCDPSLIKDGRTPQQATLHYPKGLLDYLQDLVGKPTTDEEGAEEQLSFEFFTGEATFPDHQGRVEWAVTWPISTEIDQDFEGQMTSFCNTIPTPLGGTHESGLRQALTRSFKDYGERVNNKRISNLTAEDVNGGCIAVLSAFVQQPQFQGQTKEKLVSTNATKLVENAIKDHFDHWLADHPQLANQVLEYVLNRADERLRKRQSKDVARASATRKLRLPGKLTDCTNTDPNQCEIFLVEGDSAGGSAKQARSRATQAVLPLKGKILNVATASLDKMRGNQEVADLILALGCGSGRDCNPAKLRYSRIIIMTDADVDGAHIASLLLTLFFQEMRPLIENGHIYLAQPPLYRLSHSQQTLYARDDAEKDRLLKTAFGRATKVDISRFKGLGEMPVEQLRNTTMDPNKRILLRVSLDLEREETPAAFVNRLMGKNPEARFQFIQENAKFAHDVDI
;
A
#
# COMPACT_ATOMS: atom_id res chain seq x y z
N VAL A 1 -25.63 -55.06 -27.34
CA VAL A 1 -25.49 -54.13 -26.24
C VAL A 1 -24.98 -52.83 -26.80
N SER A 2 -25.83 -52.15 -27.52
CA SER A 2 -25.59 -50.79 -28.00
C SER A 2 -26.96 -50.12 -27.98
N THR A 3 -27.15 -49.21 -27.07
CA THR A 3 -28.16 -48.15 -27.08
C THR A 3 -28.42 -47.72 -25.63
N LEU A 4 -27.71 -46.72 -25.18
CA LEU A 4 -28.10 -45.86 -24.04
C LEU A 4 -27.02 -44.79 -23.78
N PHE A 5 -26.81 -43.90 -24.76
CA PHE A 5 -26.21 -42.57 -24.51
C PHE A 5 -26.59 -41.66 -25.68
N GLN A 6 -27.87 -41.30 -25.77
CA GLN A 6 -28.23 -40.04 -26.44
C GLN A 6 -28.11 -38.91 -25.44
N LYS A 7 -26.93 -38.32 -25.39
CA LYS A 7 -26.73 -37.02 -24.76
C LYS A 7 -27.38 -35.95 -25.63
N ASN A 8 -28.41 -35.31 -25.11
CA ASN A 8 -28.90 -34.02 -25.60
C ASN A 8 -27.73 -33.00 -25.52
N GLN A 9 -27.01 -32.88 -26.58
CA GLN A 9 -26.15 -31.73 -26.83
C GLN A 9 -27.05 -30.57 -27.23
N THR A 10 -27.47 -29.74 -26.28
CA THR A 10 -27.87 -28.39 -26.54
C THR A 10 -26.61 -27.70 -27.10
N LYS A 11 -26.52 -27.57 -28.41
CA LYS A 11 -25.55 -26.73 -29.07
C LYS A 11 -25.79 -25.30 -28.60
N VAL A 12 -25.04 -24.82 -27.62
CA VAL A 12 -24.77 -23.41 -27.45
C VAL A 12 -23.93 -23.05 -28.67
N THR A 13 -24.57 -22.58 -29.72
CA THR A 13 -23.94 -21.87 -30.82
C THR A 13 -23.33 -20.61 -30.22
N ALA A 14 -22.09 -20.69 -29.79
CA ALA A 14 -21.27 -19.51 -29.67
C ALA A 14 -21.18 -18.93 -31.08
N VAL A 15 -21.96 -17.90 -31.35
CA VAL A 15 -21.75 -17.02 -32.48
C VAL A 15 -20.35 -16.47 -32.28
N LYS A 16 -19.36 -17.02 -32.99
CA LYS A 16 -18.08 -16.37 -33.17
C LYS A 16 -18.39 -15.10 -33.96
N ALA A 17 -18.64 -14.01 -33.27
CA ALA A 17 -18.57 -12.70 -33.89
C ALA A 17 -17.17 -12.60 -34.49
N GLU A 18 -17.05 -12.55 -35.79
CA GLU A 18 -15.80 -12.28 -36.47
C GLU A 18 -15.36 -10.88 -36.05
N TYR A 19 -14.24 -10.79 -35.34
CA TYR A 19 -13.65 -9.52 -34.94
C TYR A 19 -13.14 -8.81 -36.20
N THR A 20 -13.79 -7.74 -36.58
CA THR A 20 -13.54 -7.00 -37.81
C THR A 20 -13.15 -5.55 -37.48
N ALA A 21 -12.71 -4.80 -38.49
CA ALA A 21 -12.43 -3.38 -38.35
C ALA A 21 -13.64 -2.55 -37.86
N LYS A 22 -14.88 -3.04 -38.03
CA LYS A 22 -16.11 -2.41 -37.53
C LYS A 22 -16.24 -2.50 -35.98
N ASP A 23 -15.54 -3.45 -35.36
CA ASP A 23 -15.56 -3.65 -33.94
C ASP A 23 -14.50 -2.78 -33.24
N ILE A 24 -13.69 -2.03 -34.00
CA ILE A 24 -12.71 -1.07 -33.52
C ILE A 24 -13.40 0.30 -33.41
N GLU A 25 -13.70 0.67 -32.16
CA GLU A 25 -14.25 1.98 -31.82
C GLU A 25 -13.11 3.00 -31.63
N VAL A 26 -13.19 4.13 -32.33
CA VAL A 26 -12.28 5.26 -32.17
C VAL A 26 -13.01 6.34 -31.39
N LEU A 27 -12.47 6.67 -30.21
CA LEU A 27 -13.00 7.72 -29.34
C LEU A 27 -12.30 9.03 -29.65
N GLU A 28 -13.07 10.10 -29.88
CA GLU A 28 -12.54 11.42 -30.19
C GLU A 28 -12.79 12.43 -29.07
N GLY A 29 -12.03 13.52 -29.05
CA GLY A 29 -12.19 14.60 -28.07
C GLY A 29 -12.02 14.16 -26.63
N LEU A 30 -13.05 14.37 -25.80
CA LEU A 30 -13.06 14.04 -24.37
C LEU A 30 -13.85 12.75 -24.04
N GLU A 31 -14.38 12.05 -25.02
CA GLU A 31 -15.07 10.76 -24.82
C GLU A 31 -14.18 9.70 -24.13
N PRO A 32 -12.87 9.56 -24.46
CA PRO A 32 -11.97 8.63 -23.78
C PRO A 32 -11.92 8.86 -22.28
N VAL A 33 -11.99 10.12 -21.83
CA VAL A 33 -11.98 10.49 -20.42
C VAL A 33 -13.25 9.98 -19.72
N ARG A 34 -14.41 10.17 -20.32
CA ARG A 34 -15.70 9.73 -19.77
C ARG A 34 -15.83 8.21 -19.76
N LYS A 35 -15.37 7.52 -20.81
CA LYS A 35 -15.40 6.04 -20.88
C LYS A 35 -14.39 5.36 -19.96
N ARG A 36 -13.24 5.99 -19.69
CA ARG A 36 -12.13 5.44 -18.90
C ARG A 36 -11.58 6.44 -17.89
N PRO A 37 -12.39 6.95 -16.94
CA PRO A 37 -11.94 7.98 -15.98
C PRO A 37 -10.75 7.52 -15.14
N GLY A 38 -10.67 6.22 -14.84
CA GLY A 38 -9.54 5.65 -14.10
C GLY A 38 -8.16 5.87 -14.71
N MET A 39 -8.06 6.07 -16.02
CA MET A 39 -6.79 6.38 -16.68
C MET A 39 -6.31 7.81 -16.41
N TYR A 40 -7.20 8.73 -16.03
CA TYR A 40 -6.93 10.16 -15.88
C TYR A 40 -6.94 10.60 -14.40
N ILE A 41 -7.81 10.02 -13.57
CA ILE A 41 -8.00 10.40 -12.16
C ILE A 41 -7.90 9.22 -11.19
N GLY A 42 -7.55 8.03 -11.67
CA GLY A 42 -7.30 6.85 -10.85
C GLY A 42 -8.53 6.00 -10.50
N GLY A 43 -9.74 6.45 -10.79
CA GLY A 43 -10.99 5.73 -10.50
C GLY A 43 -12.24 6.58 -10.68
N THR A 44 -13.32 6.21 -10.00
CA THR A 44 -14.59 6.97 -9.91
C THR A 44 -15.10 7.07 -8.46
N ASP A 45 -14.27 6.68 -7.51
CA ASP A 45 -14.55 6.72 -6.10
C ASP A 45 -14.36 8.12 -5.47
N GLU A 46 -14.55 8.23 -4.18
CA GLU A 46 -14.36 9.47 -3.42
C GLU A 46 -12.93 10.04 -3.59
N LYS A 47 -11.90 9.18 -3.65
CA LYS A 47 -10.51 9.62 -3.85
C LYS A 47 -10.33 10.25 -5.24
N ALA A 48 -10.89 9.62 -6.26
CA ALA A 48 -10.85 10.12 -7.63
C ALA A 48 -11.61 11.45 -7.78
N LEU A 49 -12.75 11.60 -7.07
CA LEU A 49 -13.50 12.84 -7.01
C LEU A 49 -12.65 13.99 -6.42
N HIS A 50 -11.94 13.75 -5.32
CA HIS A 50 -11.05 14.76 -4.74
C HIS A 50 -9.86 15.08 -5.65
N HIS A 51 -9.49 14.17 -6.55
CA HIS A 51 -8.46 14.44 -7.55
C HIS A 51 -8.90 15.49 -8.58
N LEU A 52 -10.20 15.57 -8.92
CA LEU A 52 -10.70 16.69 -9.73
C LEU A 52 -10.52 18.04 -9.05
N ALA A 53 -10.81 18.11 -7.74
CA ALA A 53 -10.57 19.31 -6.95
C ALA A 53 -9.08 19.68 -6.93
N ALA A 54 -8.20 18.68 -6.82
CA ALA A 54 -6.75 18.90 -6.87
C ALA A 54 -6.29 19.51 -8.19
N GLU A 55 -6.80 19.06 -9.34
CA GLU A 55 -6.41 19.59 -10.66
C GLU A 55 -6.77 21.08 -10.81
N VAL A 56 -7.94 21.50 -10.32
CA VAL A 56 -8.34 22.93 -10.35
C VAL A 56 -7.50 23.74 -9.36
N LEU A 57 -7.28 23.23 -8.15
CA LEU A 57 -6.46 23.90 -7.13
C LEU A 57 -5.01 24.03 -7.57
N ASP A 58 -4.44 22.98 -8.18
CA ASP A 58 -3.08 22.98 -8.71
C ASP A 58 -2.91 24.02 -9.83
N ASN A 59 -3.94 24.22 -10.65
CA ASN A 59 -3.90 25.27 -11.66
C ASN A 59 -3.88 26.68 -11.05
N ALA A 60 -4.63 26.92 -9.97
CA ALA A 60 -4.58 28.17 -9.23
C ALA A 60 -3.22 28.35 -8.50
N MET A 61 -2.67 27.26 -7.93
CA MET A 61 -1.34 27.28 -7.32
C MET A 61 -0.22 27.55 -8.30
N ASP A 62 -0.30 27.10 -9.54
CA ASP A 62 0.70 27.40 -10.58
C ASP A 62 0.80 28.92 -10.87
N GLU A 63 -0.30 29.67 -10.78
CA GLU A 63 -0.28 31.14 -10.85
C GLU A 63 0.39 31.77 -9.60
N VAL A 64 0.20 31.16 -8.41
CA VAL A 64 0.88 31.59 -7.18
C VAL A 64 2.38 31.32 -7.24
N VAL A 65 2.78 30.11 -7.64
CA VAL A 65 4.20 29.71 -7.78
C VAL A 65 4.90 30.57 -8.80
N SER A 66 4.21 30.97 -9.86
CA SER A 66 4.74 31.86 -10.90
C SER A 66 4.73 33.34 -10.49
N GLY A 67 4.26 33.70 -9.29
CA GLY A 67 4.25 35.05 -8.74
C GLY A 67 3.15 35.98 -9.30
N PHE A 68 2.19 35.45 -10.02
CA PHE A 68 1.10 36.23 -10.60
C PHE A 68 -0.17 36.28 -9.73
N ALA A 69 -0.36 35.27 -8.85
CA ALA A 69 -1.42 35.25 -7.87
C ALA A 69 -0.86 35.30 -6.45
N THR A 70 -1.66 35.84 -5.55
CA THR A 70 -1.37 35.89 -4.11
C THR A 70 -2.51 35.34 -3.27
N LYS A 71 -3.68 35.15 -3.89
CA LYS A 71 -4.91 34.74 -3.19
C LYS A 71 -5.66 33.70 -3.98
N ILE A 72 -6.15 32.68 -3.27
CA ILE A 72 -7.06 31.65 -3.77
C ILE A 72 -8.28 31.60 -2.85
N GLU A 73 -9.47 31.54 -3.42
CA GLU A 73 -10.72 31.33 -2.70
C GLU A 73 -11.24 29.93 -3.04
N ILE A 74 -11.56 29.11 -2.03
CA ILE A 74 -12.13 27.76 -2.18
C ILE A 74 -13.47 27.75 -1.48
N ARG A 75 -14.55 27.40 -2.19
CA ARG A 75 -15.91 27.33 -1.67
C ARG A 75 -16.54 25.99 -1.99
N LEU A 76 -16.89 25.24 -0.96
CA LEU A 76 -17.70 24.04 -1.08
C LEU A 76 -19.15 24.42 -0.78
N GLU A 77 -19.97 24.46 -1.82
CA GLU A 77 -21.38 24.78 -1.74
C GLU A 77 -22.22 23.51 -1.49
N ALA A 78 -23.49 23.71 -1.12
CA ALA A 78 -24.46 22.62 -1.08
C ALA A 78 -24.54 21.87 -2.43
N ASN A 79 -25.10 20.67 -2.42
CA ASN A 79 -25.29 19.85 -3.61
C ASN A 79 -23.99 19.49 -4.34
N ASN A 80 -22.89 19.24 -3.61
CA ASN A 80 -21.62 18.76 -4.16
C ASN A 80 -20.95 19.71 -5.17
N ILE A 81 -21.19 21.00 -5.09
CA ILE A 81 -20.61 22.01 -5.99
C ILE A 81 -19.33 22.58 -5.36
N LEU A 82 -18.26 22.61 -6.12
CA LEU A 82 -16.98 23.19 -5.69
C LEU A 82 -16.63 24.39 -6.58
N ALA A 83 -16.29 25.51 -5.95
CA ALA A 83 -15.78 26.70 -6.64
C ALA A 83 -14.37 27.03 -6.15
N ILE A 84 -13.43 27.22 -7.09
CA ILE A 84 -12.05 27.63 -6.83
C ILE A 84 -11.75 28.84 -7.68
N LYS A 85 -11.19 29.88 -7.06
CA LYS A 85 -10.89 31.15 -7.73
C LYS A 85 -9.51 31.63 -7.31
N ASP A 86 -8.71 32.09 -8.28
CA ASP A 86 -7.45 32.79 -8.09
C ASP A 86 -7.55 34.27 -8.48
N ASN A 87 -6.57 35.06 -8.05
CA ASN A 87 -6.39 36.47 -8.47
C ASN A 87 -5.21 36.64 -9.45
N GLY A 88 -4.88 35.62 -10.23
CA GLY A 88 -3.78 35.58 -11.17
C GLY A 88 -4.04 36.34 -12.47
N ARG A 89 -3.36 35.92 -13.54
CA ARG A 89 -3.47 36.58 -14.88
C ARG A 89 -4.80 36.33 -15.58
N GLY A 90 -5.49 35.25 -15.21
CA GLY A 90 -6.62 34.73 -15.95
C GLY A 90 -6.20 33.96 -17.22
N ILE A 91 -6.90 32.89 -17.53
CA ILE A 91 -6.67 32.06 -18.74
C ILE A 91 -6.85 32.95 -19.99
N PRO A 92 -6.01 32.80 -21.04
CA PRO A 92 -6.17 33.54 -22.28
C PRO A 92 -7.53 33.28 -22.93
N VAL A 93 -8.17 34.35 -23.39
CA VAL A 93 -9.50 34.34 -24.07
C VAL A 93 -9.41 34.65 -25.55
N ASP A 94 -8.23 35.01 -26.04
CA ASP A 94 -7.96 35.30 -27.42
C ASP A 94 -8.21 34.08 -28.33
N PRO A 95 -8.50 34.25 -29.63
CA PRO A 95 -8.60 33.13 -30.56
C PRO A 95 -7.32 32.30 -30.62
N HIS A 96 -7.47 30.99 -30.60
CA HIS A 96 -6.29 30.09 -30.58
C HIS A 96 -5.66 30.01 -31.99
N PRO A 97 -4.30 30.15 -32.13
CA PRO A 97 -3.67 30.20 -33.46
C PRO A 97 -3.95 29.00 -34.38
N LYS A 98 -4.08 27.79 -33.79
CA LYS A 98 -4.41 26.57 -34.55
C LYS A 98 -5.91 26.38 -34.76
N PHE A 99 -6.76 27.02 -33.95
CA PHE A 99 -8.23 26.93 -34.00
C PHE A 99 -8.82 28.34 -33.94
N PRO A 100 -8.74 29.13 -35.04
CA PRO A 100 -9.10 30.56 -35.02
C PRO A 100 -10.56 30.86 -34.68
N HIS A 101 -11.43 29.85 -34.77
CA HIS A 101 -12.86 29.93 -34.46
C HIS A 101 -13.15 29.62 -32.95
N LEU A 102 -12.15 29.16 -32.21
CA LEU A 102 -12.28 28.85 -30.78
C LEU A 102 -11.35 29.77 -29.94
N SER A 103 -11.81 30.15 -28.77
CA SER A 103 -10.98 30.85 -27.80
C SER A 103 -9.91 29.89 -27.25
N ALA A 104 -8.79 30.42 -26.76
CA ALA A 104 -7.79 29.61 -26.06
C ALA A 104 -8.39 28.91 -24.84
N LEU A 105 -9.33 29.57 -24.13
CA LEU A 105 -10.08 28.97 -23.04
C LEU A 105 -10.82 27.69 -23.48
N GLU A 106 -11.59 27.80 -24.56
CA GLU A 106 -12.37 26.68 -25.07
C GLU A 106 -11.48 25.53 -25.55
N VAL A 107 -10.37 25.82 -26.21
CA VAL A 107 -9.38 24.81 -26.61
C VAL A 107 -8.80 24.08 -25.40
N ILE A 108 -8.42 24.81 -24.33
CA ILE A 108 -7.87 24.22 -23.09
C ILE A 108 -8.89 23.32 -22.40
N LEU A 109 -10.16 23.67 -22.43
CA LEU A 109 -11.22 22.93 -21.73
C LEU A 109 -11.77 21.75 -22.53
N THR A 110 -11.70 21.79 -23.87
CA THR A 110 -12.33 20.77 -24.73
C THR A 110 -11.34 19.88 -25.48
N THR A 111 -10.03 20.16 -25.37
CA THR A 111 -9.00 19.40 -26.10
C THR A 111 -7.96 18.87 -25.13
N LEU A 112 -7.69 17.56 -25.16
CA LEU A 112 -6.62 16.94 -24.39
C LEU A 112 -5.25 17.44 -24.88
N HIS A 113 -4.28 17.42 -24.00
CA HIS A 113 -2.90 17.84 -24.30
C HIS A 113 -2.82 19.27 -24.84
N SER A 114 -3.67 20.16 -24.37
CA SER A 114 -3.67 21.57 -24.66
C SER A 114 -3.35 22.39 -23.42
N GLY A 115 -2.43 23.34 -23.52
CA GLY A 115 -2.05 24.21 -22.39
C GLY A 115 -0.71 24.92 -22.58
N GLY A 116 -0.51 25.96 -21.81
CA GLY A 116 0.73 26.80 -21.85
C GLY A 116 1.91 26.23 -21.05
N LYS A 117 1.80 25.00 -20.50
CA LYS A 117 2.78 24.41 -19.58
C LYS A 117 3.75 23.43 -20.26
N PHE A 118 3.62 23.20 -21.55
CA PHE A 118 4.53 22.36 -22.33
C PHE A 118 5.86 23.05 -22.65
N ASP A 119 5.88 24.39 -22.68
CA ASP A 119 7.08 25.17 -22.93
C ASP A 119 7.51 25.85 -21.62
N SER A 120 8.76 25.60 -21.20
CA SER A 120 9.36 26.13 -19.96
C SER A 120 9.47 27.66 -19.91
N LYS A 121 9.16 28.35 -21.01
CA LYS A 121 9.23 29.83 -21.09
C LYS A 121 8.17 30.55 -20.25
N VAL A 122 7.03 29.91 -19.99
CA VAL A 122 5.90 30.53 -19.26
C VAL A 122 5.81 30.03 -17.82
N TYR A 123 6.08 28.74 -17.63
CA TYR A 123 6.07 28.10 -16.31
C TYR A 123 7.31 27.24 -16.15
N SER A 124 8.23 27.62 -15.28
CA SER A 124 9.50 26.91 -15.06
C SER A 124 9.34 25.64 -14.21
N THR A 125 8.40 25.65 -13.26
CA THR A 125 8.16 24.56 -12.32
C THR A 125 6.66 24.47 -12.01
N SER A 126 5.87 23.83 -12.89
CA SER A 126 4.42 23.66 -12.67
C SER A 126 4.08 22.25 -12.20
N GLY A 127 2.97 22.08 -11.46
CA GLY A 127 2.39 20.78 -11.09
C GLY A 127 1.68 20.10 -12.24
N GLY A 128 1.06 20.88 -13.15
CA GLY A 128 0.29 20.39 -14.28
C GLY A 128 1.11 20.23 -15.55
N LEU A 129 1.76 19.07 -15.75
CA LEU A 129 2.68 18.82 -16.87
C LEU A 129 2.02 18.27 -18.13
N HIS A 130 0.86 17.67 -18.02
CA HIS A 130 0.26 16.88 -19.11
C HIS A 130 -0.75 17.67 -19.97
N GLY A 131 -1.16 18.87 -19.54
CA GLY A 131 -2.15 19.69 -20.24
C GLY A 131 -3.52 19.02 -20.37
N VAL A 132 -3.89 18.18 -19.38
CA VAL A 132 -5.16 17.44 -19.41
C VAL A 132 -6.04 17.72 -18.19
N GLY A 133 -5.52 18.24 -17.07
CA GLY A 133 -6.24 18.31 -15.79
C GLY A 133 -7.58 19.04 -15.91
N ILE A 134 -7.60 20.26 -16.46
CA ILE A 134 -8.83 21.06 -16.55
C ILE A 134 -9.81 20.51 -17.60
N SER A 135 -9.33 19.96 -18.71
CA SER A 135 -10.18 19.29 -19.70
C SER A 135 -10.81 18.01 -19.13
N VAL A 136 -10.09 17.30 -18.23
CA VAL A 136 -10.63 16.16 -17.47
C VAL A 136 -11.73 16.61 -16.51
N VAL A 137 -11.53 17.74 -15.79
CA VAL A 137 -12.60 18.31 -14.92
C VAL A 137 -13.85 18.62 -15.73
N ASN A 138 -13.70 19.26 -16.91
CA ASN A 138 -14.83 19.52 -17.81
C ASN A 138 -15.52 18.22 -18.25
N ALA A 139 -14.74 17.23 -18.70
CA ALA A 139 -15.30 15.96 -19.20
C ALA A 139 -16.10 15.21 -18.14
N LEU A 140 -15.70 15.31 -16.86
CA LEU A 140 -16.26 14.56 -15.72
C LEU A 140 -17.21 15.42 -14.85
N SER A 141 -17.64 16.57 -15.35
CA SER A 141 -18.62 17.45 -14.71
C SER A 141 -19.85 17.61 -15.59
N ASP A 142 -21.03 17.56 -14.99
CA ASP A 142 -22.29 17.88 -15.69
C ASP A 142 -22.54 19.39 -15.73
N LEU A 143 -21.87 20.15 -14.85
CA LEU A 143 -21.84 21.61 -14.85
C LEU A 143 -20.39 22.08 -14.60
N LEU A 144 -19.88 22.96 -15.47
CA LEU A 144 -18.67 23.72 -15.24
C LEU A 144 -18.88 25.17 -15.71
N GLU A 145 -18.85 26.10 -14.79
CA GLU A 145 -18.92 27.54 -15.03
C GLU A 145 -17.53 28.15 -14.88
N VAL A 146 -17.06 28.84 -15.89
CA VAL A 146 -15.76 29.52 -15.89
C VAL A 146 -15.97 31.02 -16.05
N GLU A 147 -15.40 31.77 -15.11
CA GLU A 147 -15.31 33.23 -15.16
C GLU A 147 -13.85 33.65 -15.21
N ILE A 148 -13.50 34.47 -16.19
CA ILE A 148 -12.15 34.99 -16.39
C ILE A 148 -12.16 36.50 -16.32
N SER A 149 -11.40 37.05 -15.39
CA SER A 149 -11.18 38.49 -15.26
C SER A 149 -9.78 38.84 -15.75
N ARG A 150 -9.69 39.43 -16.96
CA ARG A 150 -8.44 39.76 -17.64
C ARG A 150 -8.56 41.07 -18.41
N GLN A 151 -7.50 41.89 -18.39
CA GLN A 151 -7.45 43.16 -19.18
C GLN A 151 -8.62 44.11 -18.86
N LYS A 152 -9.09 44.15 -17.61
CA LYS A 152 -10.27 44.94 -17.14
C LYS A 152 -11.61 44.45 -17.70
N GLN A 153 -11.66 43.29 -18.30
CA GLN A 153 -12.88 42.68 -18.83
C GLN A 153 -13.16 41.37 -18.05
N CYS A 154 -14.43 41.01 -17.97
CA CYS A 154 -14.90 39.77 -17.41
C CYS A 154 -15.54 38.93 -18.50
N TRP A 155 -15.12 37.67 -18.58
CA TRP A 155 -15.58 36.73 -19.59
C TRP A 155 -16.17 35.51 -18.89
N ARG A 156 -17.29 34.97 -19.42
CA ARG A 156 -17.96 33.80 -18.90
C ARG A 156 -18.27 32.79 -19.98
N GLN A 157 -18.13 31.53 -19.64
CA GLN A 157 -18.53 30.41 -20.47
C GLN A 157 -18.93 29.22 -19.60
N THR A 158 -19.96 28.48 -20.05
CA THR A 158 -20.48 27.30 -19.35
C THR A 158 -20.26 26.06 -20.19
N TYR A 159 -19.91 24.98 -19.51
CA TYR A 159 -19.64 23.69 -20.11
C TYR A 159 -20.42 22.59 -19.38
N SER A 160 -20.64 21.47 -20.07
CA SER A 160 -21.22 20.25 -19.53
C SER A 160 -20.63 19.04 -20.23
N ARG A 161 -20.15 18.08 -19.48
CA ARG A 161 -19.72 16.78 -19.98
C ARG A 161 -18.69 16.87 -21.11
N GLY A 162 -17.80 17.83 -21.04
CA GLY A 162 -16.76 18.06 -22.04
C GLY A 162 -17.11 19.00 -23.17
N HIS A 163 -18.35 19.49 -23.24
CA HIS A 163 -18.84 20.33 -24.34
C HIS A 163 -19.18 21.74 -23.85
N SER A 164 -18.88 22.76 -24.68
CA SER A 164 -19.35 24.12 -24.43
C SER A 164 -20.86 24.20 -24.58
N GLN A 165 -21.55 24.82 -23.62
CA GLN A 165 -22.99 25.01 -23.62
C GLN A 165 -23.36 26.43 -24.06
N THR A 166 -22.46 27.38 -23.88
CA THR A 166 -22.63 28.78 -24.27
C THR A 166 -21.43 29.24 -25.08
N LEU A 167 -21.62 30.31 -25.82
CA LEU A 167 -20.50 31.07 -26.39
C LEU A 167 -19.74 31.77 -25.24
N LEU A 168 -18.50 32.14 -25.50
CA LEU A 168 -17.74 33.00 -24.59
C LEU A 168 -18.33 34.40 -24.59
N ILE A 169 -18.92 34.83 -23.47
CA ILE A 169 -19.61 36.10 -23.34
C ILE A 169 -18.75 37.06 -22.53
N MET A 170 -18.57 38.26 -23.03
CA MET A 170 -17.90 39.35 -22.34
C MET A 170 -18.94 40.21 -21.62
N ASP A 171 -18.73 40.49 -20.32
CA ASP A 171 -19.56 41.40 -19.57
C ASP A 171 -19.38 42.83 -20.09
N GLU A 172 -20.47 43.58 -20.17
CA GLU A 172 -20.45 44.97 -20.64
C GLU A 172 -19.73 45.94 -19.70
N GLN A 173 -19.66 45.61 -18.42
CA GLN A 173 -19.04 46.46 -17.41
C GLN A 173 -17.57 46.07 -17.14
N PRO A 174 -16.64 47.05 -17.17
CA PRO A 174 -15.25 46.80 -16.86
C PRO A 174 -15.08 46.37 -15.38
N THR A 175 -14.21 45.37 -15.16
CA THR A 175 -13.89 44.89 -13.83
C THR A 175 -12.46 45.30 -13.40
N ARG A 176 -12.29 45.52 -12.07
CA ARG A 176 -10.94 45.63 -11.47
C ARG A 176 -10.40 44.30 -10.99
N LYS A 177 -11.23 43.27 -10.99
CA LYS A 177 -10.81 41.91 -10.61
C LYS A 177 -9.86 41.34 -11.66
N LYS A 178 -9.02 40.38 -11.23
CA LYS A 178 -8.13 39.59 -12.09
C LYS A 178 -8.25 38.13 -11.65
N GLY A 179 -7.94 37.21 -12.56
CA GLY A 179 -7.81 35.79 -12.27
C GLY A 179 -8.86 34.92 -12.94
N THR A 180 -8.88 33.67 -12.54
CA THR A 180 -9.80 32.64 -13.03
C THR A 180 -10.67 32.13 -11.89
N SER A 181 -11.96 31.96 -12.16
CA SER A 181 -12.89 31.27 -11.28
C SER A 181 -13.50 30.10 -12.00
N MET A 182 -13.42 28.92 -11.39
CA MET A 182 -14.02 27.68 -11.87
C MET A 182 -14.98 27.15 -10.83
N ARG A 183 -16.24 26.96 -11.21
CA ARG A 183 -17.30 26.40 -10.37
C ARG A 183 -17.88 25.19 -11.07
N PHE A 184 -17.79 24.01 -10.45
CA PHE A 184 -18.20 22.78 -11.10
C PHE A 184 -18.97 21.83 -10.18
N HIS A 185 -19.81 21.03 -10.80
CA HIS A 185 -20.53 19.92 -10.20
C HIS A 185 -20.06 18.62 -10.86
N PRO A 186 -19.54 17.64 -10.11
CA PRO A 186 -19.16 16.34 -10.63
C PRO A 186 -20.35 15.60 -11.24
N ASP A 187 -20.15 14.94 -12.40
CA ASP A 187 -21.24 14.24 -13.09
C ASP A 187 -21.69 12.99 -12.29
N PRO A 188 -22.96 12.95 -11.82
CA PRO A 188 -23.49 11.80 -11.10
C PRO A 188 -23.50 10.49 -11.91
N GLU A 189 -23.49 10.56 -13.25
CA GLU A 189 -23.37 9.36 -14.10
C GLU A 189 -21.99 8.68 -13.97
N ILE A 190 -20.97 9.42 -13.53
CA ILE A 190 -19.59 8.92 -13.37
C ILE A 190 -19.27 8.61 -11.91
N PHE A 191 -19.64 9.52 -11.01
CA PHE A 191 -19.26 9.45 -9.59
C PHE A 191 -20.36 8.89 -8.68
N GLU A 192 -21.54 8.59 -9.24
CA GLU A 192 -22.68 8.04 -8.48
C GLU A 192 -22.95 8.85 -7.18
N ASP A 193 -22.83 8.21 -6.03
CA ASP A 193 -23.09 8.82 -4.71
C ASP A 193 -21.83 9.47 -4.07
N ALA A 194 -20.69 9.51 -4.77
CA ALA A 194 -19.48 10.11 -4.22
C ALA A 194 -19.64 11.61 -4.01
N GLN A 195 -19.22 12.09 -2.85
CA GLN A 195 -19.34 13.50 -2.47
C GLN A 195 -18.00 14.04 -1.96
N PHE A 196 -17.78 15.33 -2.21
CA PHE A 196 -16.67 16.05 -1.60
C PHE A 196 -16.77 16.02 -0.08
N LYS A 197 -15.65 15.68 0.57
CA LYS A 197 -15.52 15.72 2.03
C LYS A 197 -14.89 17.04 2.43
N PRO A 198 -15.58 17.86 3.24
CA PRO A 198 -15.03 19.15 3.70
C PRO A 198 -13.65 19.02 4.34
N ALA A 199 -13.45 17.99 5.19
CA ALA A 199 -12.18 17.76 5.87
C ALA A 199 -11.02 17.50 4.89
N ILE A 200 -11.24 16.75 3.81
CA ILE A 200 -10.21 16.44 2.81
C ILE A 200 -9.87 17.71 2.02
N LEU A 201 -10.87 18.44 1.55
CA LEU A 201 -10.65 19.70 0.81
C LEU A 201 -9.95 20.75 1.67
N PHE A 202 -10.37 20.90 2.94
CA PHE A 202 -9.73 21.80 3.89
C PHE A 202 -8.26 21.43 4.12
N GLN A 203 -7.96 20.13 4.30
CA GLN A 203 -6.59 19.65 4.46
C GLN A 203 -5.76 19.88 3.20
N MET A 204 -6.33 19.70 2.00
CA MET A 204 -5.67 20.03 0.74
C MET A 204 -5.35 21.53 0.66
N ALA A 205 -6.31 22.41 0.96
CA ALA A 205 -6.11 23.86 1.00
C ALA A 205 -5.01 24.25 1.97
N ARG A 206 -5.05 23.69 3.19
CA ARG A 206 -4.06 23.94 4.24
C ARG A 206 -2.66 23.52 3.83
N SER A 207 -2.51 22.33 3.23
CA SER A 207 -1.23 21.83 2.71
C SER A 207 -0.65 22.76 1.64
N LYS A 208 -1.48 23.25 0.71
CA LYS A 208 -1.04 24.20 -0.32
C LYS A 208 -0.59 25.55 0.26
N ALA A 209 -1.29 26.05 1.29
CA ALA A 209 -0.93 27.30 1.95
C ALA A 209 0.43 27.25 2.66
N TYR A 210 0.81 26.08 3.23
CA TYR A 210 2.16 25.87 3.79
C TYR A 210 3.25 25.86 2.75
N LEU A 211 2.97 25.35 1.55
CA LEU A 211 3.99 25.16 0.51
C LEU A 211 4.44 26.48 -0.14
N PHE A 212 3.70 27.55 0.06
CA PHE A 212 4.04 28.84 -0.53
C PHE A 212 3.78 30.02 0.43
N LYS A 213 4.86 30.55 0.99
CA LYS A 213 4.87 31.59 2.06
C LYS A 213 4.05 32.85 1.74
N GLY A 214 3.85 33.16 0.46
CA GLY A 214 3.12 34.34 -0.01
C GLY A 214 1.67 34.06 -0.41
N ALA A 215 1.16 32.84 -0.26
CA ALA A 215 -0.19 32.48 -0.61
C ALA A 215 -1.14 32.70 0.54
N GLU A 216 -2.29 33.34 0.25
CA GLU A 216 -3.45 33.40 1.12
C GLU A 216 -4.55 32.54 0.51
N ILE A 217 -5.04 31.55 1.25
CA ILE A 217 -6.16 30.69 0.80
C ILE A 217 -7.35 30.93 1.72
N GLU A 218 -8.43 31.48 1.16
CA GLU A 218 -9.71 31.59 1.84
C GLU A 218 -10.54 30.35 1.64
N TRP A 219 -10.93 29.72 2.71
CA TRP A 219 -11.79 28.56 2.76
C TRP A 219 -13.19 28.92 3.22
N TRP A 220 -14.19 28.42 2.53
CA TRP A 220 -15.59 28.46 2.94
C TRP A 220 -16.29 27.14 2.59
N CYS A 221 -17.13 26.67 3.50
CA CYS A 221 -17.92 25.46 3.34
C CYS A 221 -19.34 25.69 3.82
N ASP A 222 -20.32 25.15 3.07
CA ASP A 222 -21.71 25.18 3.53
C ASP A 222 -21.84 24.42 4.85
N PRO A 223 -22.47 25.04 5.88
CA PRO A 223 -22.57 24.44 7.22
C PRO A 223 -23.25 23.07 7.23
N SER A 224 -24.18 22.84 6.32
CA SER A 224 -24.92 21.54 6.21
C SER A 224 -24.01 20.35 5.87
N LEU A 225 -22.85 20.60 5.29
CA LEU A 225 -21.89 19.56 4.86
C LEU A 225 -20.89 19.18 5.97
N ILE A 226 -20.74 20.03 7.00
CA ILE A 226 -19.78 19.84 8.09
C ILE A 226 -20.37 18.88 9.13
N LYS A 227 -19.86 17.63 9.16
CA LYS A 227 -20.35 16.58 10.07
C LYS A 227 -19.34 16.19 11.15
N ASP A 228 -18.07 16.59 11.00
CA ASP A 228 -16.97 16.14 11.87
C ASP A 228 -16.70 17.06 13.07
N GLY A 229 -17.34 18.23 13.15
CA GLY A 229 -17.15 19.22 14.21
C GLY A 229 -15.73 19.81 14.32
N ARG A 230 -14.82 19.45 13.41
CA ARG A 230 -13.40 19.87 13.39
C ARG A 230 -13.09 20.77 12.20
N THR A 231 -13.72 20.55 11.07
CA THR A 231 -13.55 21.38 9.87
C THR A 231 -14.24 22.72 10.07
N PRO A 232 -13.53 23.87 9.97
CA PRO A 232 -14.14 25.17 10.13
C PRO A 232 -15.05 25.50 8.94
N GLN A 233 -16.14 26.24 9.21
CA GLN A 233 -17.00 26.77 8.14
C GLN A 233 -16.26 27.79 7.28
N GLN A 234 -15.42 28.62 7.89
CA GLN A 234 -14.60 29.63 7.23
C GLN A 234 -13.22 29.68 7.87
N ALA A 235 -12.20 29.86 7.05
CA ALA A 235 -10.83 30.04 7.51
C ALA A 235 -10.02 30.84 6.48
N THR A 236 -9.07 31.63 6.97
CA THR A 236 -8.01 32.22 6.14
C THR A 236 -6.72 31.48 6.48
N LEU A 237 -6.17 30.80 5.49
CA LEU A 237 -4.94 30.01 5.59
C LEU A 237 -3.79 30.84 5.02
N HIS A 238 -2.94 31.33 5.89
CA HIS A 238 -1.75 32.09 5.51
C HIS A 238 -0.63 31.75 6.49
N TYR A 239 0.49 31.21 5.95
CA TYR A 239 1.62 30.69 6.72
C TYR A 239 2.92 31.34 6.29
N PRO A 240 3.29 32.49 6.90
CA PRO A 240 4.47 33.27 6.48
C PRO A 240 5.79 32.53 6.63
N LYS A 241 5.89 31.58 7.54
CA LYS A 241 7.07 30.73 7.75
C LYS A 241 7.06 29.47 6.89
N GLY A 242 5.97 29.19 6.15
CA GLY A 242 5.88 28.10 5.20
C GLY A 242 6.03 26.71 5.83
N LEU A 243 7.04 25.96 5.40
CA LEU A 243 7.25 24.58 5.88
C LEU A 243 7.58 24.52 7.38
N LEU A 244 8.10 25.60 7.98
CA LEU A 244 8.30 25.64 9.42
C LEU A 244 6.96 25.67 10.18
N ASP A 245 6.00 26.47 9.70
CA ASP A 245 4.66 26.47 10.28
C ASP A 245 3.99 25.08 10.15
N TYR A 246 4.22 24.42 9.01
CA TYR A 246 3.72 23.07 8.79
C TYR A 246 4.35 22.06 9.77
N LEU A 247 5.67 22.11 9.92
CA LEU A 247 6.40 21.23 10.84
C LEU A 247 5.96 21.46 12.30
N GLN A 248 5.78 22.72 12.70
CA GLN A 248 5.27 23.08 14.04
C GLN A 248 3.87 22.50 14.30
N ASP A 249 3.00 22.53 13.30
CA ASP A 249 1.66 21.93 13.41
C ASP A 249 1.71 20.39 13.47
N LEU A 250 2.67 19.73 12.78
CA LEU A 250 2.86 18.28 12.85
C LEU A 250 3.41 17.83 14.20
N VAL A 251 4.29 18.61 14.79
CA VAL A 251 4.86 18.35 16.12
C VAL A 251 3.81 18.53 17.23
N GLY A 252 2.78 19.34 16.97
CA GLY A 252 1.73 19.65 17.93
C GLY A 252 2.12 20.79 18.89
N LYS A 253 1.11 21.32 19.61
CA LYS A 253 1.35 22.25 20.71
C LYS A 253 1.86 21.45 21.92
N PRO A 254 2.72 22.07 22.77
CA PRO A 254 3.12 21.43 24.03
C PRO A 254 1.89 20.97 24.81
N THR A 255 1.89 19.71 25.21
CA THR A 255 0.86 19.17 26.09
C THR A 255 1.11 19.72 27.50
N THR A 256 0.12 20.36 28.09
CA THR A 256 0.13 20.65 29.53
C THR A 256 -0.16 19.36 30.28
N ASP A 257 0.68 19.03 31.24
CA ASP A 257 0.43 17.92 32.18
C ASP A 257 -0.77 18.23 33.11
N GLU A 258 -1.24 17.20 33.84
CA GLU A 258 -2.37 17.34 34.78
C GLU A 258 -2.11 18.36 35.92
N GLU A 259 -0.86 18.79 36.11
CA GLU A 259 -0.44 19.78 37.10
C GLU A 259 -0.29 21.21 36.55
N GLY A 260 -0.53 21.41 35.21
CA GLY A 260 -0.47 22.72 34.56
C GLY A 260 0.94 23.21 34.24
N ALA A 261 1.97 22.36 34.33
CA ALA A 261 3.30 22.66 33.84
C ALA A 261 3.34 22.41 32.32
N GLU A 262 3.76 23.42 31.56
CA GLU A 262 4.05 23.26 30.13
C GLU A 262 5.31 22.40 29.99
N GLU A 263 5.14 21.14 29.61
CA GLU A 263 6.25 20.30 29.16
C GLU A 263 6.74 20.88 27.83
N GLN A 264 7.69 21.79 27.93
CA GLN A 264 8.33 22.44 26.78
C GLN A 264 9.28 21.43 26.13
N LEU A 265 8.75 20.57 25.25
CA LEU A 265 9.59 19.89 24.27
C LEU A 265 10.29 20.97 23.44
N SER A 266 11.56 21.19 23.75
CA SER A 266 12.38 22.14 22.99
C SER A 266 12.70 21.50 21.63
N PHE A 267 11.92 21.85 20.61
CA PHE A 267 12.20 21.47 19.24
C PHE A 267 13.07 22.52 18.56
N GLU A 268 14.24 22.12 18.19
CA GLU A 268 15.08 22.94 17.31
C GLU A 268 14.88 22.47 15.87
N PHE A 269 14.74 23.43 14.95
CA PHE A 269 14.35 23.16 13.58
C PHE A 269 15.52 23.44 12.64
N PHE A 270 15.90 22.43 11.87
CA PHE A 270 16.75 22.61 10.70
C PHE A 270 15.87 22.96 9.49
N THR A 271 15.84 24.22 9.12
CA THR A 271 15.04 24.72 7.99
C THR A 271 15.91 25.43 6.98
N GLY A 272 15.50 25.42 5.73
CA GLY A 272 16.20 26.14 4.69
C GLY A 272 15.55 26.01 3.32
N GLU A 273 16.11 26.74 2.38
CA GLU A 273 15.79 26.66 0.96
C GLU A 273 17.09 26.78 0.15
N ALA A 274 17.15 26.07 -0.97
CA ALA A 274 18.27 26.13 -1.88
C ALA A 274 17.82 25.99 -3.32
N THR A 275 18.48 26.71 -4.23
CA THR A 275 18.27 26.58 -5.68
C THR A 275 19.24 25.54 -6.25
N PHE A 276 18.75 24.73 -7.18
CA PHE A 276 19.59 23.78 -7.89
C PHE A 276 20.45 24.48 -8.93
N PRO A 277 21.64 23.93 -9.23
CA PRO A 277 22.49 24.43 -10.32
C PRO A 277 21.72 24.50 -11.65
N ASP A 278 22.18 25.33 -12.56
CA ASP A 278 21.66 25.49 -13.94
C ASP A 278 20.13 25.75 -13.99
N HIS A 279 19.59 26.43 -12.99
CA HIS A 279 18.17 26.74 -12.86
C HIS A 279 17.24 25.51 -12.90
N GLN A 280 17.72 24.32 -12.54
CA GLN A 280 16.94 23.08 -12.58
C GLN A 280 15.82 23.00 -11.54
N GLY A 281 15.67 24.04 -10.72
CA GLY A 281 14.64 24.15 -9.70
C GLY A 281 15.17 24.56 -8.33
N ARG A 282 14.42 24.21 -7.28
CA ARG A 282 14.78 24.52 -5.90
C ARG A 282 14.23 23.47 -4.95
N VAL A 283 14.69 23.48 -3.70
CA VAL A 283 14.18 22.65 -2.63
C VAL A 283 14.04 23.49 -1.35
N GLU A 284 12.96 23.23 -0.63
CA GLU A 284 12.70 23.76 0.71
C GLU A 284 12.54 22.58 1.68
N TRP A 285 13.02 22.74 2.92
CA TRP A 285 12.90 21.69 3.93
C TRP A 285 12.70 22.28 5.32
N ALA A 286 12.05 21.49 6.16
CA ALA A 286 11.99 21.69 7.59
C ALA A 286 12.09 20.32 8.26
N VAL A 287 13.06 20.16 9.17
CA VAL A 287 13.38 18.89 9.84
C VAL A 287 13.60 19.16 11.32
N THR A 288 13.11 18.24 12.16
CA THR A 288 13.38 18.26 13.59
C THR A 288 13.51 16.84 14.15
N TRP A 289 14.13 16.74 15.30
CA TRP A 289 14.21 15.53 16.10
C TRP A 289 13.64 15.81 17.48
N PRO A 290 12.83 14.90 18.07
CA PRO A 290 12.31 15.04 19.43
C PRO A 290 13.47 14.79 20.41
N ILE A 291 14.06 15.86 20.93
CA ILE A 291 15.12 15.80 21.91
C ILE A 291 14.46 15.91 23.28
N SER A 292 13.88 14.82 23.78
CA SER A 292 13.33 14.70 25.13
C SER A 292 14.27 13.89 26.01
N THR A 293 14.31 14.20 27.30
CA THR A 293 15.02 13.41 28.31
C THR A 293 14.32 12.08 28.62
N GLU A 294 13.02 11.98 28.36
CA GLU A 294 12.23 10.75 28.41
C GLU A 294 11.87 10.36 26.97
N ILE A 295 12.74 9.57 26.36
CA ILE A 295 12.55 9.07 24.99
C ILE A 295 11.39 8.08 25.03
N ASP A 296 10.28 8.42 24.40
CA ASP A 296 9.27 7.45 24.02
C ASP A 296 9.93 6.49 23.01
N GLN A 297 10.25 5.27 23.49
CA GLN A 297 11.05 4.28 22.78
C GLN A 297 10.40 3.80 21.48
N ASP A 298 9.11 4.10 21.30
CA ASP A 298 8.30 3.70 20.14
C ASP A 298 8.01 4.86 19.18
N PHE A 299 8.66 6.04 19.36
CA PHE A 299 8.46 7.16 18.44
C PHE A 299 8.94 6.79 17.02
N GLU A 300 8.01 6.76 16.08
CA GLU A 300 8.28 6.61 14.65
C GLU A 300 8.28 7.99 13.98
N GLY A 301 9.38 8.33 13.34
CA GLY A 301 9.50 9.58 12.58
C GLY A 301 8.52 9.64 11.41
N GLN A 302 8.15 10.85 11.04
CA GLN A 302 7.23 11.12 9.94
C GLN A 302 7.91 11.97 8.88
N MET A 303 7.80 11.57 7.61
CA MET A 303 8.27 12.38 6.48
C MET A 303 7.09 12.68 5.55
N THR A 304 6.85 13.97 5.34
CA THR A 304 5.84 14.47 4.40
C THR A 304 6.56 15.18 3.26
N SER A 305 6.29 14.76 2.02
CA SER A 305 7.01 15.29 0.87
C SER A 305 6.10 15.76 -0.24
N PHE A 306 6.59 16.74 -0.99
CA PHE A 306 5.91 17.36 -2.12
C PHE A 306 6.87 17.56 -3.29
N CYS A 307 6.35 17.46 -4.51
CA CYS A 307 7.06 17.87 -5.72
C CYS A 307 6.17 18.76 -6.57
N ASN A 308 6.64 19.97 -6.88
CA ASN A 308 5.89 21.01 -7.61
C ASN A 308 4.48 21.22 -7.00
N THR A 309 4.42 21.37 -5.70
CA THR A 309 3.21 21.49 -4.86
C THR A 309 2.32 20.24 -4.76
N ILE A 310 2.61 19.18 -5.49
CA ILE A 310 1.84 17.91 -5.47
C ILE A 310 2.34 17.05 -4.30
N PRO A 311 1.46 16.53 -3.44
CA PRO A 311 1.85 15.62 -2.37
C PRO A 311 2.35 14.28 -2.95
N THR A 312 3.43 13.76 -2.38
CA THR A 312 4.02 12.48 -2.76
C THR A 312 3.96 11.49 -1.60
N PRO A 313 2.77 10.95 -1.28
CA PRO A 313 2.58 10.09 -0.09
C PRO A 313 3.37 8.77 -0.17
N LEU A 314 3.76 8.32 -1.36
CA LEU A 314 4.64 7.16 -1.56
C LEU A 314 6.13 7.56 -1.66
N GLY A 315 6.45 8.83 -1.33
CA GLY A 315 7.80 9.37 -1.34
C GLY A 315 8.40 9.51 -2.73
N GLY A 316 9.69 9.26 -2.82
CA GLY A 316 10.39 9.29 -4.11
C GLY A 316 11.86 9.65 -4.02
N THR A 317 12.43 9.99 -5.17
CA THR A 317 13.86 10.29 -5.32
C THR A 317 14.29 11.54 -4.54
N HIS A 318 13.43 12.54 -4.38
CA HIS A 318 13.70 13.74 -3.55
C HIS A 318 13.81 13.40 -2.06
N GLU A 319 12.95 12.53 -1.52
CA GLU A 319 13.11 12.03 -0.15
C GLU A 319 14.41 11.24 0.03
N SER A 320 14.75 10.42 -0.96
CA SER A 320 16.00 9.66 -0.94
C SER A 320 17.21 10.62 -0.84
N GLY A 321 17.15 11.77 -1.52
CA GLY A 321 18.17 12.81 -1.45
C GLY A 321 18.30 13.41 -0.04
N LEU A 322 17.18 13.80 0.58
CA LEU A 322 17.17 14.31 1.96
C LEU A 322 17.74 13.27 2.95
N ARG A 323 17.24 12.02 2.86
CA ARG A 323 17.70 10.92 3.72
C ARG A 323 19.21 10.68 3.60
N GLN A 324 19.76 10.74 2.40
CA GLN A 324 21.19 10.60 2.15
C GLN A 324 21.98 11.78 2.70
N ALA A 325 21.51 13.01 2.47
CA ALA A 325 22.15 14.23 2.99
C ALA A 325 22.29 14.17 4.52
N LEU A 326 21.19 13.98 5.23
CA LEU A 326 21.18 13.92 6.70
C LEU A 326 22.09 12.80 7.22
N THR A 327 22.01 11.61 6.63
CA THR A 327 22.81 10.46 7.08
C THR A 327 24.29 10.66 6.87
N ARG A 328 24.71 11.25 5.74
CA ARG A 328 26.12 11.52 5.44
C ARG A 328 26.67 12.61 6.36
N SER A 329 25.95 13.71 6.51
CA SER A 329 26.37 14.81 7.39
C SER A 329 26.53 14.36 8.83
N PHE A 330 25.63 13.52 9.38
CA PHE A 330 25.83 12.97 10.73
C PHE A 330 27.06 12.06 10.81
N LYS A 331 27.35 11.27 9.79
CA LYS A 331 28.57 10.46 9.75
C LYS A 331 29.82 11.34 9.72
N ASP A 332 29.85 12.31 8.83
CA ASP A 332 30.97 13.25 8.69
C ASP A 332 31.17 14.05 9.99
N TYR A 333 30.09 14.50 10.64
CA TYR A 333 30.14 15.20 11.91
C TYR A 333 30.62 14.30 13.05
N GLY A 334 30.09 13.09 13.18
CA GLY A 334 30.49 12.14 14.20
C GLY A 334 31.94 11.69 14.08
N GLU A 335 32.48 11.58 12.87
CA GLU A 335 33.92 11.35 12.64
C GLU A 335 34.77 12.56 13.08
N ARG A 336 34.34 13.80 12.77
CA ARG A 336 35.00 15.01 13.22
C ARG A 336 35.09 15.14 14.74
N VAL A 337 34.07 14.75 15.45
CA VAL A 337 34.05 14.76 16.93
C VAL A 337 34.64 13.49 17.55
N ASN A 338 35.24 12.61 16.74
CA ASN A 338 35.85 11.32 17.15
C ASN A 338 34.91 10.38 17.92
N ASN A 339 33.62 10.37 17.58
CA ASN A 339 32.65 9.47 18.22
C ASN A 339 32.72 8.06 17.61
N LYS A 340 33.25 7.09 18.36
CA LYS A 340 33.42 5.71 17.87
C LYS A 340 32.11 4.97 17.55
N ARG A 341 30.98 5.41 18.12
CA ARG A 341 29.66 4.79 17.88
C ARG A 341 29.14 5.06 16.47
N ILE A 342 29.69 6.05 15.76
CA ILE A 342 29.25 6.49 14.43
C ILE A 342 29.31 5.37 13.37
N SER A 343 30.26 4.42 13.52
CA SER A 343 30.40 3.26 12.62
C SER A 343 29.14 2.38 12.54
N ASN A 344 28.31 2.43 13.56
CA ASN A 344 27.07 1.63 13.67
C ASN A 344 25.84 2.38 13.13
N LEU A 345 25.97 3.67 12.81
CA LEU A 345 24.87 4.52 12.38
C LEU A 345 24.37 4.15 10.98
N THR A 346 23.07 3.92 10.86
CA THR A 346 22.39 3.66 9.58
C THR A 346 21.42 4.78 9.21
N ALA A 347 20.99 4.80 7.96
CA ALA A 347 19.97 5.74 7.50
C ALA A 347 18.63 5.57 8.25
N GLU A 348 18.31 4.39 8.72
CA GLU A 348 17.12 4.10 9.50
C GLU A 348 17.15 4.81 10.86
N ASP A 349 18.29 4.82 11.53
CA ASP A 349 18.44 5.46 12.84
C ASP A 349 18.27 6.98 12.76
N VAL A 350 18.81 7.60 11.71
CA VAL A 350 18.71 9.06 11.47
C VAL A 350 17.29 9.44 11.06
N ASN A 351 16.74 8.75 10.06
CA ASN A 351 15.50 9.16 9.42
C ASN A 351 14.25 8.60 10.13
N GLY A 352 14.37 7.45 10.81
CA GLY A 352 13.27 6.85 11.58
C GLY A 352 12.91 7.62 12.86
N GLY A 353 13.77 8.54 13.31
CA GLY A 353 13.55 9.37 14.48
C GLY A 353 13.31 10.85 14.19
N CYS A 354 13.20 11.27 12.92
CA CYS A 354 12.96 12.67 12.58
C CYS A 354 11.53 12.93 12.11
N ILE A 355 11.04 14.14 12.32
CA ILE A 355 9.86 14.68 11.65
C ILE A 355 10.37 15.64 10.58
N ALA A 356 9.97 15.42 9.34
CA ALA A 356 10.47 16.21 8.21
C ALA A 356 9.36 16.56 7.23
N VAL A 357 9.45 17.78 6.70
CA VAL A 357 8.64 18.25 5.57
C VAL A 357 9.60 18.68 4.46
N LEU A 358 9.39 18.18 3.26
CA LEU A 358 10.22 18.42 2.08
C LEU A 358 9.37 18.90 0.91
N SER A 359 9.73 20.03 0.30
CA SER A 359 9.09 20.53 -0.93
C SER A 359 10.17 20.76 -1.99
N ALA A 360 10.15 19.93 -3.05
CA ALA A 360 11.06 20.06 -4.18
C ALA A 360 10.32 20.64 -5.39
N PHE A 361 10.91 21.65 -6.03
CA PHE A 361 10.48 22.18 -7.31
C PHE A 361 11.47 21.74 -8.37
N VAL A 362 11.04 20.83 -9.24
CA VAL A 362 11.91 20.20 -10.25
C VAL A 362 11.36 20.48 -11.64
N GLN A 363 12.26 20.78 -12.58
CA GLN A 363 11.87 20.90 -13.98
C GLN A 363 11.55 19.51 -14.54
N GLN A 364 10.44 19.40 -15.28
CA GLN A 364 10.00 18.17 -15.93
C GLN A 364 10.05 16.93 -15.01
N PRO A 365 9.39 16.96 -13.84
CA PRO A 365 9.40 15.82 -12.93
C PRO A 365 8.71 14.61 -13.56
N GLN A 366 9.24 13.42 -13.29
CA GLN A 366 8.66 12.15 -13.68
C GLN A 366 8.06 11.49 -12.44
N PHE A 367 6.78 11.07 -12.56
CA PHE A 367 6.06 10.41 -11.48
C PHE A 367 5.69 8.98 -11.87
N GLN A 368 5.51 8.15 -10.87
CA GLN A 368 4.95 6.82 -11.04
C GLN A 368 3.41 6.93 -11.04
N GLY A 369 2.81 6.67 -12.19
CA GLY A 369 1.35 6.72 -12.36
C GLY A 369 0.77 8.13 -12.53
N GLN A 370 -0.51 8.20 -12.91
CA GLN A 370 -1.22 9.45 -13.18
C GLN A 370 -1.54 10.26 -11.92
N THR A 371 -1.75 9.60 -10.80
CA THR A 371 -2.01 10.24 -9.49
C THR A 371 -0.80 10.92 -8.86
N LYS A 372 0.38 10.80 -9.49
CA LYS A 372 1.64 11.49 -9.13
C LYS A 372 2.12 11.23 -7.70
N GLU A 373 1.72 10.10 -7.10
CA GLU A 373 1.98 9.78 -5.68
C GLU A 373 3.45 9.53 -5.35
N LYS A 374 4.31 9.30 -6.35
CA LYS A 374 5.74 9.02 -6.16
C LYS A 374 6.60 9.67 -7.23
N LEU A 375 7.61 10.44 -6.81
CA LEU A 375 8.61 11.01 -7.74
C LEU A 375 9.66 9.96 -8.11
N VAL A 376 9.93 9.80 -9.43
CA VAL A 376 10.92 8.83 -9.94
C VAL A 376 12.03 9.47 -10.78
N SER A 377 12.10 10.80 -10.86
CA SER A 377 13.18 11.54 -11.53
C SER A 377 14.53 11.22 -10.89
N THR A 378 15.39 10.48 -11.58
CA THR A 378 16.66 9.95 -11.02
C THR A 378 17.65 11.02 -10.59
N ASN A 379 17.68 12.16 -11.29
CA ASN A 379 18.55 13.30 -10.97
C ASN A 379 18.15 14.02 -9.67
N ALA A 380 16.87 13.97 -9.28
CA ALA A 380 16.36 14.66 -8.09
C ALA A 380 17.06 14.20 -6.80
N THR A 381 17.47 12.94 -6.70
CA THR A 381 18.22 12.44 -5.53
C THR A 381 19.50 13.23 -5.31
N LYS A 382 20.34 13.37 -6.35
CA LYS A 382 21.61 14.08 -6.25
C LYS A 382 21.43 15.59 -6.07
N LEU A 383 20.46 16.18 -6.76
CA LEU A 383 20.17 17.61 -6.65
C LEU A 383 19.76 17.97 -5.21
N VAL A 384 18.85 17.22 -4.63
CA VAL A 384 18.37 17.44 -3.26
C VAL A 384 19.47 17.12 -2.25
N GLU A 385 20.18 16.00 -2.41
CA GLU A 385 21.27 15.60 -1.53
C GLU A 385 22.35 16.69 -1.44
N ASN A 386 22.87 17.14 -2.58
CA ASN A 386 23.92 18.15 -2.61
C ASN A 386 23.46 19.49 -2.02
N ALA A 387 22.24 19.92 -2.38
CA ALA A 387 21.69 21.18 -1.89
C ALA A 387 21.52 21.18 -0.36
N ILE A 388 21.03 20.09 0.22
CA ILE A 388 20.73 20.03 1.65
C ILE A 388 21.99 19.71 2.47
N LYS A 389 22.87 18.85 1.96
CA LYS A 389 24.05 18.41 2.70
C LYS A 389 24.92 19.59 3.16
N ASP A 390 25.23 20.52 2.27
CA ASP A 390 26.08 21.65 2.61
C ASP A 390 25.44 22.55 3.67
N HIS A 391 24.14 22.79 3.57
CA HIS A 391 23.39 23.54 4.57
C HIS A 391 23.34 22.85 5.93
N PHE A 392 23.19 21.53 5.93
CA PHE A 392 23.14 20.76 7.18
C PHE A 392 24.52 20.66 7.84
N ASP A 393 25.59 20.52 7.06
CA ASP A 393 26.96 20.55 7.57
C ASP A 393 27.30 21.88 8.24
N HIS A 394 26.85 23.02 7.67
CA HIS A 394 26.97 24.33 8.29
C HIS A 394 26.13 24.44 9.56
N TRP A 395 24.87 24.02 9.52
CA TRP A 395 23.98 24.05 10.68
C TRP A 395 24.53 23.25 11.87
N LEU A 396 25.11 22.06 11.62
CA LEU A 396 25.78 21.25 12.65
C LEU A 396 27.03 21.96 13.22
N ALA A 397 27.75 22.70 12.39
CA ALA A 397 28.96 23.46 12.81
C ALA A 397 28.59 24.71 13.62
N ASP A 398 27.52 25.41 13.24
CA ASP A 398 27.06 26.64 13.89
C ASP A 398 26.35 26.39 15.23
N HIS A 399 25.80 25.18 15.43
CA HIS A 399 25.05 24.80 16.63
C HIS A 399 25.64 23.56 17.33
N PRO A 400 26.90 23.58 17.79
CA PRO A 400 27.63 22.38 18.24
C PRO A 400 26.96 21.67 19.45
N GLN A 401 26.34 22.41 20.37
CA GLN A 401 25.65 21.83 21.50
C GLN A 401 24.43 21.01 21.04
N LEU A 402 23.62 21.60 20.19
CA LEU A 402 22.44 20.98 19.62
C LEU A 402 22.81 19.80 18.71
N ALA A 403 23.82 19.99 17.86
CA ALA A 403 24.34 18.93 17.00
C ALA A 403 24.77 17.68 17.80
N ASN A 404 25.41 17.88 18.95
CA ASN A 404 25.77 16.79 19.84
C ASN A 404 24.53 16.14 20.48
N GLN A 405 23.51 16.91 20.86
CA GLN A 405 22.28 16.35 21.42
C GLN A 405 21.54 15.49 20.37
N VAL A 406 21.37 16.01 19.14
CA VAL A 406 20.74 15.24 18.05
C VAL A 406 21.60 14.02 17.69
N LEU A 407 22.93 14.16 17.65
CA LEU A 407 23.83 13.02 17.41
C LEU A 407 23.67 11.93 18.48
N GLU A 408 23.63 12.30 19.75
CA GLU A 408 23.40 11.35 20.83
C GLU A 408 22.03 10.68 20.71
N TYR A 409 21.00 11.42 20.37
CA TYR A 409 19.66 10.87 20.13
C TYR A 409 19.69 9.79 19.02
N VAL A 410 20.27 10.07 17.85
CA VAL A 410 20.31 9.09 16.74
C VAL A 410 21.26 7.92 17.05
N LEU A 411 22.33 8.12 17.82
CA LEU A 411 23.21 7.04 18.26
C LEU A 411 22.56 6.14 19.29
N ASN A 412 21.72 6.68 20.17
CA ASN A 412 20.97 5.89 21.13
C ASN A 412 19.94 4.99 20.41
N ARG A 413 19.29 5.49 19.36
CA ARG A 413 18.43 4.67 18.47
C ARG A 413 19.23 3.56 17.78
N ALA A 414 20.44 3.84 17.31
CA ALA A 414 21.32 2.82 16.72
C ALA A 414 21.68 1.73 17.73
N ASP A 415 22.04 2.11 18.96
CA ASP A 415 22.36 1.18 20.04
C ASP A 415 21.13 0.34 20.43
N GLU A 416 19.97 0.94 20.49
CA GLU A 416 18.72 0.24 20.78
C GLU A 416 18.37 -0.77 19.68
N ARG A 417 18.47 -0.37 18.41
CA ARG A 417 18.31 -1.27 17.26
C ARG A 417 19.29 -2.46 17.36
N LEU A 418 20.55 -2.20 17.71
CA LEU A 418 21.55 -3.25 17.91
C LEU A 418 21.21 -4.14 19.09
N ARG A 419 20.74 -3.57 20.23
CA ARG A 419 20.29 -4.35 21.42
C ARG A 419 19.06 -5.20 21.07
N LYS A 420 18.04 -4.61 20.39
CA LYS A 420 16.86 -5.35 19.91
C LYS A 420 17.28 -6.48 18.95
N ARG A 421 18.27 -6.26 18.09
CA ARG A 421 18.83 -7.29 17.19
C ARG A 421 19.60 -8.35 17.98
N GLN A 422 20.50 -7.97 18.89
CA GLN A 422 21.24 -8.90 19.74
C GLN A 422 20.33 -9.72 20.67
N SER A 423 19.31 -9.11 21.26
CA SER A 423 18.33 -9.85 22.09
C SER A 423 17.51 -10.84 21.25
N LYS A 424 17.14 -10.49 20.01
CA LYS A 424 16.52 -11.42 19.04
C LYS A 424 17.49 -12.53 18.67
N ASP A 425 18.76 -12.22 18.43
CA ASP A 425 19.79 -13.20 18.10
C ASP A 425 20.14 -14.08 19.32
N VAL A 426 20.16 -13.55 20.55
CA VAL A 426 20.38 -14.32 21.79
C VAL A 426 19.17 -15.19 22.12
N ALA A 427 17.94 -14.70 21.99
CA ALA A 427 16.73 -15.50 22.17
C ALA A 427 16.65 -16.62 21.12
N ARG A 428 17.06 -16.35 19.88
CA ARG A 428 17.20 -17.36 18.83
C ARG A 428 18.43 -18.26 19.01
N ALA A 429 19.56 -17.75 19.52
CA ALA A 429 20.78 -18.51 19.77
C ALA A 429 20.72 -19.40 21.01
N SER A 430 19.89 -19.08 22.00
CA SER A 430 19.63 -19.99 23.13
C SER A 430 18.84 -21.23 22.69
N ALA A 431 18.03 -21.11 21.60
CA ALA A 431 17.37 -22.24 20.97
C ALA A 431 18.24 -22.93 19.88
N THR A 432 19.27 -22.25 19.33
CA THR A 432 20.05 -22.76 18.19
C THR A 432 21.52 -22.39 18.26
N ARG A 433 22.24 -22.99 19.21
CA ARG A 433 23.71 -22.95 19.13
C ARG A 433 24.15 -23.66 17.83
N LYS A 434 24.52 -22.87 16.79
CA LYS A 434 25.27 -23.25 15.56
C LYS A 434 24.52 -23.63 14.27
N LEU A 435 23.30 -23.24 14.00
CA LEU A 435 22.68 -23.59 12.71
C LEU A 435 22.09 -22.39 11.98
N ARG A 436 22.53 -22.16 10.72
CA ARG A 436 21.87 -21.21 9.81
C ARG A 436 20.50 -21.76 9.44
N LEU A 437 19.43 -21.00 9.66
CA LEU A 437 18.08 -21.37 9.23
C LEU A 437 17.99 -21.54 7.72
N PRO A 438 17.11 -22.44 7.22
CA PRO A 438 16.93 -22.64 5.79
C PRO A 438 16.55 -21.33 5.09
N GLY A 439 17.18 -21.03 3.95
CA GLY A 439 16.92 -19.78 3.20
C GLY A 439 15.49 -19.64 2.69
N LYS A 440 14.76 -20.77 2.55
CA LYS A 440 13.34 -20.77 2.14
C LYS A 440 12.36 -20.52 3.30
N LEU A 441 12.80 -20.64 4.55
CA LEU A 441 11.95 -20.35 5.72
C LEU A 441 11.66 -18.86 5.80
N THR A 442 10.38 -18.53 5.85
CA THR A 442 9.93 -17.17 6.17
C THR A 442 9.46 -17.16 7.62
N ASP A 443 10.37 -16.79 8.51
CA ASP A 443 10.18 -16.89 9.96
C ASP A 443 9.29 -15.76 10.51
N CYS A 444 8.71 -15.97 11.72
CA CYS A 444 7.96 -14.95 12.45
C CYS A 444 8.91 -14.06 13.28
N THR A 445 8.42 -12.90 13.69
CA THR A 445 9.23 -11.93 14.44
C THR A 445 9.21 -12.18 15.96
N ASN A 446 8.14 -12.80 16.50
CA ASN A 446 8.06 -13.18 17.90
C ASN A 446 9.06 -14.31 18.20
N THR A 447 9.70 -14.25 19.37
CA THR A 447 10.71 -15.20 19.82
C THR A 447 10.20 -16.19 20.87
N ASP A 448 8.99 -15.98 21.41
CA ASP A 448 8.35 -16.91 22.33
C ASP A 448 7.77 -18.10 21.56
N PRO A 449 8.31 -19.33 21.72
CA PRO A 449 7.81 -20.49 21.01
C PRO A 449 6.33 -20.78 21.27
N ASN A 450 5.82 -20.44 22.45
CA ASN A 450 4.43 -20.71 22.84
C ASN A 450 3.42 -19.89 22.06
N GLN A 451 3.85 -18.73 21.53
CA GLN A 451 3.03 -17.85 20.72
C GLN A 451 3.26 -18.01 19.22
N CYS A 452 4.23 -18.84 18.85
CA CYS A 452 4.63 -19.02 17.45
C CYS A 452 4.13 -20.34 16.88
N GLU A 453 3.84 -20.33 15.59
CA GLU A 453 3.44 -21.50 14.82
C GLU A 453 4.08 -21.49 13.44
N ILE A 454 4.27 -22.67 12.85
CA ILE A 454 4.85 -22.83 11.52
C ILE A 454 3.87 -23.57 10.60
N PHE A 455 3.71 -23.04 9.39
CA PHE A 455 2.97 -23.68 8.31
C PHE A 455 3.93 -24.37 7.35
N LEU A 456 3.77 -25.66 7.18
CA LEU A 456 4.45 -26.45 6.16
C LEU A 456 3.55 -26.48 4.92
N VAL A 457 3.99 -25.84 3.83
CA VAL A 457 3.13 -25.56 2.68
C VAL A 457 3.68 -26.23 1.44
N GLU A 458 2.81 -26.81 0.63
CA GLU A 458 3.17 -27.44 -0.63
C GLU A 458 3.56 -26.42 -1.70
N GLY A 459 4.82 -26.51 -2.18
CA GLY A 459 5.31 -25.72 -3.30
C GLY A 459 5.52 -24.23 -3.04
N ASP A 460 6.15 -23.58 -4.00
CA ASP A 460 6.48 -22.15 -3.92
C ASP A 460 5.24 -21.27 -4.20
N SER A 461 4.26 -21.74 -4.99
CA SER A 461 3.05 -20.97 -5.33
C SER A 461 2.17 -20.77 -4.09
N ALA A 462 1.75 -21.87 -3.45
CA ALA A 462 0.97 -21.80 -2.22
C ALA A 462 1.79 -21.18 -1.07
N GLY A 463 3.12 -21.44 -1.05
CA GLY A 463 4.05 -20.77 -0.15
C GLY A 463 4.08 -19.25 -0.31
N GLY A 464 3.97 -18.73 -1.53
CA GLY A 464 3.87 -17.31 -1.82
C GLY A 464 2.60 -16.67 -1.25
N SER A 465 1.44 -17.31 -1.47
CA SER A 465 0.14 -16.89 -0.93
C SER A 465 0.14 -16.95 0.60
N ALA A 466 0.66 -18.02 1.19
CA ALA A 466 0.75 -18.17 2.64
C ALA A 466 1.67 -17.12 3.29
N LYS A 467 2.81 -16.80 2.66
CA LYS A 467 3.73 -15.73 3.12
C LYS A 467 3.06 -14.36 3.18
N GLN A 468 2.17 -14.07 2.25
CA GLN A 468 1.40 -12.82 2.23
C GLN A 468 0.22 -12.85 3.22
N ALA A 469 -0.42 -14.01 3.40
CA ALA A 469 -1.58 -14.18 4.26
C ALA A 469 -1.24 -14.23 5.76
N ARG A 470 -0.03 -14.63 6.14
CA ARG A 470 0.39 -14.89 7.52
C ARG A 470 0.40 -13.66 8.43
N SER A 471 0.24 -13.86 9.72
CA SER A 471 0.67 -12.91 10.74
C SER A 471 2.19 -12.92 10.83
N ARG A 472 2.83 -11.80 10.49
CA ARG A 472 4.31 -11.70 10.56
C ARG A 472 4.85 -11.85 11.97
N ALA A 473 4.04 -11.49 12.96
CA ALA A 473 4.45 -11.56 14.36
C ALA A 473 4.59 -13.02 14.85
N THR A 474 3.62 -13.88 14.56
CA THR A 474 3.48 -15.19 15.22
C THR A 474 3.50 -16.39 14.26
N GLN A 475 3.40 -16.18 12.96
CA GLN A 475 3.30 -17.26 11.98
C GLN A 475 4.53 -17.32 11.07
N ALA A 476 5.20 -18.47 11.01
CA ALA A 476 6.25 -18.81 10.07
C ALA A 476 5.70 -19.66 8.94
N VAL A 477 6.34 -19.60 7.75
CA VAL A 477 5.99 -20.41 6.57
C VAL A 477 7.23 -21.05 6.01
N LEU A 478 7.19 -22.37 5.84
CA LEU A 478 8.22 -23.18 5.19
C LEU A 478 7.61 -23.87 3.95
N PRO A 479 7.88 -23.40 2.74
CA PRO A 479 7.48 -24.09 1.52
C PRO A 479 8.33 -25.35 1.32
N LEU A 480 7.69 -26.45 0.91
CA LEU A 480 8.32 -27.71 0.59
C LEU A 480 8.38 -27.89 -0.93
N LYS A 481 9.53 -28.25 -1.46
CA LYS A 481 9.70 -28.49 -2.92
C LYS A 481 9.26 -29.89 -3.30
N GLY A 482 7.95 -30.04 -3.57
CA GLY A 482 7.37 -31.31 -3.99
C GLY A 482 7.28 -32.35 -2.87
N LYS A 483 7.16 -33.63 -3.25
CA LYS A 483 7.01 -34.75 -2.32
C LYS A 483 8.32 -34.98 -1.56
N ILE A 484 8.25 -34.96 -0.24
CA ILE A 484 9.41 -35.27 0.60
C ILE A 484 9.78 -36.75 0.53
N LEU A 485 10.99 -37.07 0.97
CA LEU A 485 11.47 -38.45 1.03
C LEU A 485 10.58 -39.29 1.94
N ASN A 486 10.16 -40.48 1.46
CA ASN A 486 9.52 -41.46 2.32
C ASN A 486 10.55 -42.08 3.28
N VAL A 487 10.58 -41.64 4.53
CA VAL A 487 11.53 -42.10 5.54
C VAL A 487 11.31 -43.54 5.97
N ALA A 488 10.09 -44.09 5.78
CA ALA A 488 9.81 -45.50 6.09
C ALA A 488 10.56 -46.50 5.17
N THR A 489 10.96 -46.03 3.97
CA THR A 489 11.68 -46.87 2.99
C THR A 489 13.12 -46.44 2.80
N ALA A 490 13.50 -45.26 3.22
CA ALA A 490 14.83 -44.69 3.02
C ALA A 490 15.84 -45.23 4.02
N SER A 491 17.12 -45.26 3.63
CA SER A 491 18.23 -45.47 4.56
C SER A 491 18.53 -44.17 5.33
N LEU A 492 19.15 -44.30 6.49
CA LEU A 492 19.57 -43.16 7.30
C LEU A 492 20.45 -42.16 6.55
N ASP A 493 21.35 -42.68 5.69
CA ASP A 493 22.24 -41.85 4.87
C ASP A 493 21.46 -41.04 3.81
N LYS A 494 20.46 -41.65 3.17
CA LYS A 494 19.57 -40.94 2.23
C LYS A 494 18.72 -39.88 2.93
N MET A 495 18.27 -40.17 4.12
CA MET A 495 17.48 -39.21 4.93
C MET A 495 18.35 -38.02 5.33
N ARG A 496 19.59 -38.26 5.84
CA ARG A 496 20.52 -37.17 6.21
C ARG A 496 20.99 -36.36 5.01
N GLY A 497 21.08 -36.96 3.83
CA GLY A 497 21.44 -36.27 2.59
C GLY A 497 20.27 -35.53 1.92
N ASN A 498 19.04 -35.70 2.38
CA ASN A 498 17.87 -35.05 1.79
C ASN A 498 17.71 -33.63 2.32
N GLN A 499 17.82 -32.64 1.43
CA GLN A 499 17.78 -31.22 1.79
C GLN A 499 16.44 -30.79 2.41
N GLU A 500 15.31 -31.30 1.92
CA GLU A 500 13.98 -30.96 2.41
C GLU A 500 13.78 -31.41 3.86
N VAL A 501 14.23 -32.65 4.17
CA VAL A 501 14.20 -33.21 5.51
C VAL A 501 15.15 -32.44 6.44
N ALA A 502 16.37 -32.15 5.99
CA ALA A 502 17.35 -31.37 6.73
C ALA A 502 16.85 -29.97 7.05
N ASP A 503 16.26 -29.28 6.07
CA ASP A 503 15.68 -27.95 6.22
C ASP A 503 14.53 -27.94 7.24
N LEU A 504 13.67 -28.98 7.19
CA LEU A 504 12.57 -29.12 8.14
C LEU A 504 13.06 -29.31 9.58
N ILE A 505 14.00 -30.25 9.80
CA ILE A 505 14.61 -30.50 11.12
C ILE A 505 15.25 -29.21 11.64
N LEU A 506 15.97 -28.49 10.78
CA LEU A 506 16.65 -27.26 11.10
C LEU A 506 15.65 -26.12 11.44
N ALA A 507 14.57 -26.00 10.68
CA ALA A 507 13.52 -25.01 10.91
C ALA A 507 12.83 -25.22 12.26
N LEU A 508 12.56 -26.47 12.62
CA LEU A 508 11.89 -26.82 13.88
C LEU A 508 12.81 -26.66 15.11
N GLY A 509 14.10 -26.92 14.96
CA GLY A 509 15.11 -26.71 16.00
C GLY A 509 15.13 -27.74 17.15
N CYS A 510 14.25 -28.72 17.12
CA CYS A 510 14.11 -29.73 18.18
C CYS A 510 14.95 -30.99 17.99
N GLY A 511 15.69 -31.13 16.86
CA GLY A 511 16.43 -32.34 16.51
C GLY A 511 15.54 -33.45 15.92
N SER A 512 16.13 -34.64 15.69
CA SER A 512 15.42 -35.81 15.15
C SER A 512 15.92 -37.10 15.76
N GLY A 513 15.16 -38.20 15.63
CA GLY A 513 15.47 -39.51 16.19
C GLY A 513 15.58 -39.46 17.70
N ARG A 514 16.65 -40.00 18.25
CA ARG A 514 16.93 -40.04 19.73
C ARG A 514 17.21 -38.63 20.32
N ASP A 515 17.61 -37.68 19.47
CA ASP A 515 17.94 -36.33 19.89
C ASP A 515 16.73 -35.36 19.83
N CYS A 516 15.56 -35.87 19.42
CA CYS A 516 14.34 -35.06 19.35
C CYS A 516 13.87 -34.63 20.74
N ASN A 517 13.97 -33.33 21.02
CA ASN A 517 13.60 -32.75 22.29
C ASN A 517 12.53 -31.64 22.12
N PRO A 518 11.27 -31.90 22.50
CA PRO A 518 10.18 -30.94 22.34
C PRO A 518 10.42 -29.61 23.08
N ALA A 519 11.19 -29.59 24.16
CA ALA A 519 11.52 -28.36 24.89
C ALA A 519 12.38 -27.36 24.08
N LYS A 520 13.01 -27.84 22.99
CA LYS A 520 13.81 -27.01 22.08
C LYS A 520 13.02 -26.60 20.82
N LEU A 521 11.74 -26.98 20.73
CA LEU A 521 10.90 -26.66 19.59
C LEU A 521 10.70 -25.15 19.48
N ARG A 522 10.86 -24.61 18.26
CA ARG A 522 10.74 -23.17 18.00
C ARG A 522 9.30 -22.69 17.81
N TYR A 523 8.36 -23.58 17.64
CA TYR A 523 6.97 -23.27 17.35
C TYR A 523 6.05 -24.19 18.13
N SER A 524 5.09 -23.65 18.87
CA SER A 524 4.14 -24.46 19.65
C SER A 524 3.25 -25.34 18.77
N ARG A 525 3.00 -24.93 17.53
CA ARG A 525 2.17 -25.65 16.57
C ARG A 525 2.89 -25.79 15.23
N ILE A 526 2.87 -27.02 14.70
CA ILE A 526 3.36 -27.37 13.38
C ILE A 526 2.13 -27.72 12.55
N ILE A 527 1.81 -26.90 11.55
CA ILE A 527 0.56 -27.00 10.79
C ILE A 527 0.91 -27.43 9.37
N ILE A 528 0.51 -28.62 8.99
CA ILE A 528 0.61 -29.14 7.63
C ILE A 528 -0.55 -28.55 6.82
N MET A 529 -0.22 -27.82 5.76
CA MET A 529 -1.17 -27.16 4.88
C MET A 529 -0.84 -27.50 3.43
N THR A 530 -1.52 -28.52 2.91
CA THR A 530 -1.38 -29.05 1.55
C THR A 530 -2.68 -28.83 0.77
N ASP A 531 -2.60 -28.94 -0.56
CA ASP A 531 -3.75 -28.87 -1.43
C ASP A 531 -4.73 -30.02 -1.15
N ALA A 532 -6.01 -29.78 -1.41
CA ALA A 532 -7.05 -30.78 -1.16
C ALA A 532 -7.21 -31.76 -2.36
N ASP A 533 -6.08 -32.27 -2.86
CA ASP A 533 -5.98 -33.24 -3.93
C ASP A 533 -5.20 -34.48 -3.50
N VAL A 534 -5.02 -35.44 -4.41
CA VAL A 534 -4.31 -36.69 -4.13
C VAL A 534 -2.81 -36.48 -3.86
N ASP A 535 -2.22 -35.47 -4.46
CA ASP A 535 -0.81 -35.13 -4.26
C ASP A 535 -0.58 -34.49 -2.91
N GLY A 536 -1.43 -33.55 -2.52
CA GLY A 536 -1.39 -32.93 -1.20
C GLY A 536 -1.66 -33.92 -0.06
N ALA A 537 -2.61 -34.85 -0.23
CA ALA A 537 -2.84 -35.95 0.70
C ALA A 537 -1.60 -36.86 0.84
N HIS A 538 -0.90 -37.12 -0.26
CA HIS A 538 0.35 -37.89 -0.25
C HIS A 538 1.48 -37.15 0.48
N ILE A 539 1.64 -35.86 0.25
CA ILE A 539 2.64 -35.02 0.95
C ILE A 539 2.35 -34.99 2.45
N ALA A 540 1.07 -34.81 2.84
CA ALA A 540 0.67 -34.88 4.25
C ALA A 540 1.02 -36.24 4.88
N SER A 541 0.75 -37.35 4.18
CA SER A 541 1.08 -38.71 4.64
C SER A 541 2.59 -38.91 4.81
N LEU A 542 3.42 -38.39 3.90
CA LEU A 542 4.87 -38.44 4.01
C LEU A 542 5.41 -37.62 5.18
N LEU A 543 4.84 -36.42 5.41
CA LEU A 543 5.17 -35.59 6.58
C LEU A 543 4.77 -36.25 7.89
N LEU A 544 3.58 -36.83 7.96
CA LEU A 544 3.14 -37.58 9.15
C LEU A 544 4.02 -38.78 9.42
N THR A 545 4.47 -39.49 8.36
CA THR A 545 5.42 -40.60 8.48
C THR A 545 6.79 -40.12 9.03
N LEU A 546 7.27 -38.98 8.56
CA LEU A 546 8.50 -38.38 9.09
C LEU A 546 8.36 -38.00 10.57
N PHE A 547 7.28 -37.33 10.93
CA PHE A 547 7.05 -36.96 12.35
C PHE A 547 6.89 -38.21 13.23
N PHE A 548 6.22 -39.24 12.73
CA PHE A 548 6.03 -40.46 13.47
C PHE A 548 7.37 -41.22 13.71
N GLN A 549 8.23 -41.32 12.72
CA GLN A 549 9.47 -42.07 12.82
C GLN A 549 10.61 -41.30 13.49
N GLU A 550 10.74 -40.00 13.16
CA GLU A 550 11.90 -39.20 13.56
C GLU A 550 11.61 -38.17 14.67
N MET A 551 10.34 -37.82 14.86
CA MET A 551 9.94 -36.78 15.83
C MET A 551 8.67 -37.16 16.61
N ARG A 552 8.54 -38.42 16.94
CA ARG A 552 7.36 -38.97 17.62
C ARG A 552 6.94 -38.20 18.88
N PRO A 553 7.85 -37.69 19.71
CA PRO A 553 7.49 -36.88 20.87
C PRO A 553 6.67 -35.62 20.53
N LEU A 554 6.77 -35.08 19.30
CA LEU A 554 5.97 -33.92 18.86
C LEU A 554 4.50 -34.30 18.64
N ILE A 555 4.22 -35.55 18.21
CA ILE A 555 2.84 -36.06 18.06
C ILE A 555 2.26 -36.30 19.45
N GLU A 556 3.01 -36.98 20.31
CA GLU A 556 2.59 -37.34 21.68
C GLU A 556 2.28 -36.09 22.53
N ASN A 557 3.04 -35.02 22.36
CA ASN A 557 2.79 -33.74 23.04
C ASN A 557 1.79 -32.83 22.30
N GLY A 558 1.28 -33.28 21.15
CA GLY A 558 0.18 -32.60 20.42
C GLY A 558 0.59 -31.31 19.70
N HIS A 559 1.80 -31.27 19.17
CA HIS A 559 2.29 -30.14 18.40
C HIS A 559 1.95 -30.18 16.91
N ILE A 560 1.48 -31.35 16.37
CA ILE A 560 1.24 -31.56 14.95
C ILE A 560 -0.25 -31.37 14.61
N TYR A 561 -0.52 -30.59 13.58
CA TYR A 561 -1.87 -30.28 13.11
C TYR A 561 -1.96 -30.37 11.58
N LEU A 562 -3.15 -30.70 11.08
CA LEU A 562 -3.54 -30.59 9.68
C LEU A 562 -4.48 -29.39 9.53
N ALA A 563 -4.16 -28.48 8.61
CA ALA A 563 -5.07 -27.41 8.25
C ALA A 563 -6.21 -27.97 7.38
N GLN A 564 -7.41 -27.42 7.55
CA GLN A 564 -8.56 -27.71 6.71
C GLN A 564 -8.98 -26.46 5.92
N PRO A 565 -8.34 -26.17 4.77
CA PRO A 565 -8.81 -25.11 3.90
C PRO A 565 -10.19 -25.46 3.33
N PRO A 566 -11.05 -24.47 3.03
CA PRO A 566 -12.34 -24.74 2.40
C PRO A 566 -12.16 -25.17 0.94
N LEU A 567 -12.99 -26.11 0.49
CA LEU A 567 -13.07 -26.53 -0.91
C LEU A 567 -13.96 -25.62 -1.75
N TYR A 568 -14.97 -25.01 -1.12
CA TYR A 568 -15.95 -24.20 -1.83
C TYR A 568 -16.10 -22.82 -1.21
N ARG A 569 -16.27 -21.84 -2.10
CA ARG A 569 -16.77 -20.51 -1.78
C ARG A 569 -18.17 -20.36 -2.36
N LEU A 570 -19.11 -19.98 -1.53
CA LEU A 570 -20.50 -19.69 -1.89
C LEU A 570 -20.75 -18.20 -1.68
N SER A 571 -21.15 -17.49 -2.71
CA SER A 571 -21.44 -16.06 -2.61
C SER A 571 -22.77 -15.68 -3.24
N HIS A 572 -23.51 -14.81 -2.53
CA HIS A 572 -24.74 -14.21 -3.01
C HIS A 572 -24.86 -12.81 -2.44
N SER A 573 -24.93 -11.80 -3.31
CA SER A 573 -24.94 -10.40 -2.91
C SER A 573 -23.71 -10.04 -2.07
N GLN A 574 -23.87 -9.58 -0.84
CA GLN A 574 -22.78 -9.24 0.09
C GLN A 574 -22.39 -10.38 1.04
N GLN A 575 -23.09 -11.53 0.98
CA GLN A 575 -22.80 -12.65 1.85
C GLN A 575 -21.89 -13.66 1.15
N THR A 576 -20.74 -13.96 1.79
CA THR A 576 -19.82 -15.01 1.35
C THR A 576 -19.62 -16.00 2.49
N LEU A 577 -19.86 -17.29 2.19
CA LEU A 577 -19.62 -18.41 3.11
C LEU A 577 -18.67 -19.41 2.44
N TYR A 578 -18.02 -20.21 3.27
CA TYR A 578 -17.08 -21.23 2.84
C TYR A 578 -17.51 -22.60 3.33
N ALA A 579 -17.34 -23.61 2.47
CA ALA A 579 -17.64 -25.00 2.80
C ALA A 579 -16.38 -25.85 2.60
N ARG A 580 -16.15 -26.80 3.51
CA ARG A 580 -14.98 -27.70 3.52
C ARG A 580 -15.18 -28.92 2.61
N ASP A 581 -16.41 -29.34 2.46
CA ASP A 581 -16.81 -30.53 1.69
C ASP A 581 -18.16 -30.31 1.03
N ASP A 582 -18.59 -31.29 0.23
CA ASP A 582 -19.88 -31.27 -0.46
C ASP A 582 -21.06 -31.28 0.49
N ALA A 583 -20.95 -32.00 1.60
CA ALA A 583 -22.03 -32.08 2.60
C ALA A 583 -22.28 -30.72 3.28
N GLU A 584 -21.20 -30.00 3.63
CA GLU A 584 -21.29 -28.65 4.19
C GLU A 584 -21.77 -27.63 3.15
N LYS A 585 -21.32 -27.75 1.89
CA LYS A 585 -21.84 -26.96 0.78
C LYS A 585 -23.34 -27.08 0.65
N ASP A 586 -23.83 -28.31 0.58
CA ASP A 586 -25.26 -28.59 0.41
C ASP A 586 -26.08 -28.14 1.63
N ARG A 587 -25.52 -28.26 2.82
CA ARG A 587 -26.12 -27.74 4.05
C ARG A 587 -26.23 -26.21 4.00
N LEU A 588 -25.16 -25.51 3.64
CA LEU A 588 -25.14 -24.04 3.56
C LEU A 588 -26.08 -23.51 2.47
N LEU A 589 -26.15 -24.18 1.33
CA LEU A 589 -27.13 -23.85 0.29
C LEU A 589 -28.56 -23.92 0.80
N LYS A 590 -28.88 -24.91 1.60
CA LYS A 590 -30.25 -25.09 2.16
C LYS A 590 -30.53 -24.12 3.32
N THR A 591 -29.54 -23.87 4.19
CA THR A 591 -29.77 -23.11 5.44
C THR A 591 -29.54 -21.63 5.28
N ALA A 592 -28.39 -21.25 4.72
CA ALA A 592 -27.97 -19.85 4.62
C ALA A 592 -28.47 -19.17 3.33
N PHE A 593 -28.61 -19.95 2.24
CA PHE A 593 -28.97 -19.43 0.91
C PHE A 593 -30.31 -19.98 0.41
N GLY A 594 -31.09 -20.64 1.25
CA GLY A 594 -32.34 -21.33 0.86
C GLY A 594 -33.42 -20.45 0.21
N ARG A 595 -33.28 -19.12 0.30
CA ARG A 595 -34.16 -18.14 -0.37
C ARG A 595 -33.50 -17.43 -1.55
N ALA A 596 -32.21 -17.72 -1.85
CA ALA A 596 -31.47 -17.06 -2.90
C ALA A 596 -31.82 -17.66 -4.27
N THR A 597 -32.08 -16.81 -5.25
CA THR A 597 -32.44 -17.25 -6.62
C THR A 597 -31.20 -17.71 -7.42
N LYS A 598 -29.98 -17.22 -7.06
CA LYS A 598 -28.73 -17.61 -7.69
C LYS A 598 -27.59 -17.44 -6.68
N VAL A 599 -26.88 -18.52 -6.40
CA VAL A 599 -25.67 -18.54 -5.59
C VAL A 599 -24.49 -18.82 -6.51
N ASP A 600 -23.47 -18.00 -6.43
CA ASP A 600 -22.20 -18.23 -7.13
C ASP A 600 -21.36 -19.20 -6.32
N ILE A 601 -20.98 -20.34 -6.93
CA ILE A 601 -20.24 -21.43 -6.30
C ILE A 601 -18.90 -21.56 -7.02
N SER A 602 -17.81 -21.26 -6.33
CA SER A 602 -16.46 -21.46 -6.82
C SER A 602 -15.79 -22.59 -6.05
N ARG A 603 -15.18 -23.56 -6.76
CA ARG A 603 -14.36 -24.61 -6.16
C ARG A 603 -12.90 -24.20 -6.23
N PHE A 604 -12.19 -24.26 -5.11
CA PHE A 604 -10.74 -24.08 -5.07
C PHE A 604 -10.05 -25.40 -5.43
N LYS A 605 -9.19 -25.40 -6.43
CA LYS A 605 -8.42 -26.58 -6.84
C LYS A 605 -7.16 -26.75 -6.00
N GLY A 606 -6.61 -25.63 -5.48
CA GLY A 606 -5.43 -25.63 -4.64
C GLY A 606 -5.24 -24.32 -3.90
N LEU A 607 -4.39 -24.32 -2.88
CA LEU A 607 -4.08 -23.17 -2.02
C LEU A 607 -3.46 -21.99 -2.79
N GLY A 608 -2.75 -22.28 -3.88
CA GLY A 608 -2.15 -21.27 -4.74
C GLY A 608 -3.17 -20.45 -5.55
N GLU A 609 -4.38 -20.98 -5.77
CA GLU A 609 -5.46 -20.31 -6.47
C GLU A 609 -6.34 -19.47 -5.51
N MET A 610 -6.18 -19.66 -4.21
CA MET A 610 -6.97 -18.94 -3.21
C MET A 610 -6.40 -17.52 -3.03
N PRO A 611 -7.23 -16.46 -3.16
CA PRO A 611 -6.83 -15.10 -2.84
C PRO A 611 -6.26 -15.00 -1.43
N VAL A 612 -5.20 -14.20 -1.27
CA VAL A 612 -4.44 -14.05 -0.01
C VAL A 612 -5.34 -13.73 1.19
N GLU A 613 -6.31 -12.85 1.00
CA GLU A 613 -7.26 -12.47 2.05
C GLU A 613 -8.19 -13.63 2.45
N GLN A 614 -8.63 -14.44 1.49
CA GLN A 614 -9.44 -15.60 1.75
C GLN A 614 -8.65 -16.68 2.49
N LEU A 615 -7.43 -16.96 2.05
CA LEU A 615 -6.52 -17.89 2.74
C LEU A 615 -6.26 -17.44 4.20
N ARG A 616 -6.05 -16.12 4.40
CA ARG A 616 -5.92 -15.56 5.73
C ARG A 616 -7.15 -15.82 6.59
N ASN A 617 -8.32 -15.44 6.09
CA ASN A 617 -9.57 -15.44 6.86
C ASN A 617 -10.16 -16.84 7.10
N THR A 618 -9.82 -17.83 6.29
CA THR A 618 -10.38 -19.19 6.40
C THR A 618 -9.42 -20.20 7.03
N THR A 619 -8.11 -20.07 6.74
CA THR A 619 -7.14 -21.14 7.04
C THR A 619 -6.01 -20.69 7.98
N MET A 620 -5.62 -19.39 7.96
CA MET A 620 -4.49 -18.94 8.76
C MET A 620 -4.88 -18.14 10.01
N ASP A 621 -6.04 -17.46 10.02
CA ASP A 621 -6.50 -16.70 11.20
C ASP A 621 -6.81 -17.66 12.37
N PRO A 622 -6.09 -17.54 13.50
CA PRO A 622 -6.31 -18.43 14.66
C PRO A 622 -7.74 -18.47 15.19
N ASN A 623 -8.53 -17.41 14.98
CA ASN A 623 -9.89 -17.30 15.49
C ASN A 623 -10.94 -17.92 14.58
N LYS A 624 -10.60 -18.21 13.30
CA LYS A 624 -11.57 -18.63 12.28
C LYS A 624 -11.25 -19.98 11.68
N ARG A 625 -9.97 -20.36 11.68
CA ARG A 625 -9.49 -21.60 11.06
C ARG A 625 -9.92 -22.85 11.82
N ILE A 626 -9.93 -23.95 11.11
CA ILE A 626 -10.13 -25.29 11.69
C ILE A 626 -8.84 -26.08 11.49
N LEU A 627 -8.33 -26.63 12.60
CA LEU A 627 -7.17 -27.49 12.60
C LEU A 627 -7.55 -28.87 13.19
N LEU A 628 -7.11 -29.92 12.52
CA LEU A 628 -7.18 -31.29 13.05
C LEU A 628 -5.88 -31.58 13.79
N ARG A 629 -5.97 -31.86 15.08
CA ARG A 629 -4.82 -32.30 15.88
C ARG A 629 -4.50 -33.75 15.55
N VAL A 630 -3.24 -34.02 15.26
CA VAL A 630 -2.76 -35.39 15.04
C VAL A 630 -2.48 -36.05 16.38
N SER A 631 -3.06 -37.23 16.61
CA SER A 631 -2.85 -38.03 17.82
C SER A 631 -2.61 -39.49 17.45
N LEU A 632 -1.95 -40.24 18.34
CA LEU A 632 -1.77 -41.68 18.17
C LEU A 632 -2.98 -42.39 18.78
N ASP A 633 -3.59 -43.26 17.99
CA ASP A 633 -4.64 -44.19 18.47
C ASP A 633 -3.94 -45.42 19.09
N LEU A 634 -3.93 -45.47 20.40
CA LEU A 634 -3.29 -46.54 21.17
C LEU A 634 -4.28 -47.67 21.52
N GLU A 635 -5.59 -47.50 21.23
CA GLU A 635 -6.63 -48.46 21.54
C GLU A 635 -6.88 -49.43 20.39
N ARG A 636 -6.29 -49.20 19.23
CA ARG A 636 -6.40 -50.12 18.08
C ARG A 636 -5.68 -51.44 18.32
N GLU A 637 -6.21 -52.53 17.80
CA GLU A 637 -5.59 -53.86 17.81
C GLU A 637 -4.22 -53.86 17.10
N GLU A 638 -4.10 -53.11 16.01
CA GLU A 638 -2.83 -52.92 15.29
C GLU A 638 -2.05 -51.72 15.86
N THR A 639 -0.80 -51.95 16.26
CA THR A 639 0.05 -50.86 16.78
C THR A 639 0.28 -49.78 15.74
N PRO A 640 0.39 -48.48 16.15
CA PRO A 640 0.66 -47.38 15.21
C PRO A 640 1.88 -47.64 14.31
N ALA A 641 2.93 -48.28 14.85
CA ALA A 641 4.13 -48.62 14.10
C ALA A 641 3.88 -49.67 13.02
N ALA A 642 3.11 -50.73 13.32
CA ALA A 642 2.72 -51.74 12.36
C ALA A 642 1.84 -51.14 11.26
N PHE A 643 0.89 -50.31 11.62
CA PHE A 643 -0.01 -49.60 10.66
C PHE A 643 0.75 -48.69 9.70
N VAL A 644 1.64 -47.83 10.22
CA VAL A 644 2.49 -46.97 9.37
C VAL A 644 3.39 -47.80 8.47
N ASN A 645 3.96 -48.89 8.98
CA ASN A 645 4.82 -49.76 8.18
C ASN A 645 4.05 -50.51 7.11
N ARG A 646 2.82 -50.92 7.37
CA ARG A 646 1.90 -51.54 6.40
C ARG A 646 1.59 -50.61 5.25
N LEU A 647 1.31 -49.34 5.51
CA LEU A 647 0.89 -48.35 4.51
C LEU A 647 2.09 -47.71 3.78
N MET A 648 3.14 -47.36 4.50
CA MET A 648 4.25 -46.54 3.99
C MET A 648 5.56 -47.36 3.81
N GLY A 649 5.61 -48.60 4.27
CA GLY A 649 6.78 -49.48 4.22
C GLY A 649 7.09 -50.00 2.81
N LYS A 650 8.13 -50.86 2.72
CA LYS A 650 8.65 -51.39 1.44
C LYS A 650 7.74 -52.43 0.80
N ASN A 651 6.86 -53.12 1.56
CA ASN A 651 6.04 -54.19 1.07
C ASN A 651 4.80 -53.67 0.31
N PRO A 652 4.69 -53.83 -1.03
CA PRO A 652 3.54 -53.38 -1.80
C PRO A 652 2.29 -54.25 -1.57
N GLU A 653 2.48 -55.53 -1.23
CA GLU A 653 1.37 -56.47 -1.00
C GLU A 653 0.52 -56.05 0.18
N ALA A 654 1.11 -55.61 1.27
CA ALA A 654 0.41 -55.12 2.45
C ALA A 654 -0.48 -53.91 2.14
N ARG A 655 -0.02 -53.00 1.26
CA ARG A 655 -0.84 -51.85 0.78
C ARG A 655 -1.96 -52.30 -0.14
N PHE A 656 -1.69 -53.27 -1.03
CA PHE A 656 -2.69 -53.81 -1.94
C PHE A 656 -3.84 -54.45 -1.15
N GLN A 657 -3.49 -55.26 -0.14
CA GLN A 657 -4.47 -55.90 0.73
C GLN A 657 -5.30 -54.84 1.48
N PHE A 658 -4.69 -53.80 2.04
CA PHE A 658 -5.39 -52.72 2.68
C PHE A 658 -6.38 -52.00 1.75
N ILE A 659 -5.95 -51.72 0.49
CA ILE A 659 -6.82 -51.12 -0.52
C ILE A 659 -8.01 -52.05 -0.83
N GLN A 660 -7.79 -53.34 -0.99
CA GLN A 660 -8.87 -54.30 -1.24
C GLN A 660 -9.90 -54.37 -0.07
N GLU A 661 -9.39 -54.41 1.15
CA GLU A 661 -10.24 -54.44 2.37
C GLU A 661 -11.12 -53.17 2.48
N ASN A 662 -10.60 -52.01 2.07
CA ASN A 662 -11.25 -50.72 2.23
C ASN A 662 -11.91 -50.16 0.96
N ALA A 663 -11.76 -50.83 -0.21
CA ALA A 663 -12.25 -50.35 -1.51
C ALA A 663 -13.76 -50.08 -1.52
N LYS A 664 -14.54 -50.85 -0.76
CA LYS A 664 -16.00 -50.68 -0.61
C LYS A 664 -16.45 -49.40 0.12
N PHE A 665 -15.51 -48.74 0.84
CA PHE A 665 -15.77 -47.50 1.58
C PHE A 665 -15.29 -46.25 0.83
N ALA A 666 -14.58 -46.43 -0.30
CA ALA A 666 -14.13 -45.35 -1.13
C ALA A 666 -15.29 -44.86 -2.03
N HIS A 667 -15.98 -43.79 -1.61
CA HIS A 667 -17.14 -43.27 -2.35
C HIS A 667 -16.77 -42.23 -3.42
N ASP A 668 -15.66 -41.55 -3.28
CA ASP A 668 -15.21 -40.54 -4.24
C ASP A 668 -13.67 -40.67 -4.45
N VAL A 669 -13.30 -41.42 -5.47
CA VAL A 669 -11.89 -41.42 -5.92
C VAL A 669 -11.78 -40.41 -7.05
N ASP A 670 -11.14 -39.31 -6.79
CA ASP A 670 -10.73 -38.36 -7.85
C ASP A 670 -9.66 -39.08 -8.73
N ILE A 671 -10.04 -39.48 -9.94
CA ILE A 671 -9.17 -40.14 -10.92
C ILE A 671 -8.63 -39.08 -11.89
#